data_a75c38be3821fb3fcaaed790470596ec
#
_entry.id   a75c38be3821fb3fcaaed790470596ec
#
_cell.length_a   1.000
_cell.length_b   1.000
_cell.length_c   1.000
_cell.angle_alpha   90.00
_cell.angle_beta   90.00
_cell.angle_gamma   90.00
#
_symmetry.space_group_name_H-M   'P 1'
#
loop_
_entity.id
_entity.type
_entity.pdbx_description
1 polymer ?
#
loop_
_entity_poly.entity_id
_entity_poly.type
_entity_poly.pdbx_seq_one_letter_code
_entity_poly.pdbx_strand_id
1 'polypeptide(L)'
;MKVLKFGGTSVGSVKSILSLKKIVENEAKSEEIIVVVSALGGITDKLITTAQLALRHDGKWKEEFNTMVDRHHKMIDTIITDTKKRVILFNKVDALFEQLKSIYFGVYLIHDLSEKIENAIVSYGEQLSSVIVATLIRGAKWYESRDFIKTERKNNKNTLDSELTNKLVRDTFSDLPHISLVPGFISRDRDTDETTNLGRGGSDYTAAILAAALNASALEIWTDVDGFMTADPRVIKSAYTINELSYIEAMELCNFGAKVIYPPTIYPVCVKNIPIKVKNTFNPNYPGTTIKNKIDDDNKLIKGISSINGTALITVTGLSMVGVIGVNRRIFTALADEGISVFMVSQASSENSTSIGVKEEDADEAVKVLNKEFSAEIEDGAMFPMHAKKGLATVAIVGDNMKHAAGISGKLFGTLGRSGISVIACAQGASETNISFVVKSEYLRKSLNVLHDSFFLSEYKVLNLFICGIGTVGSKLIEQIRKQYNELKERNQLKLNVVGIASSKNAIFNRDGLNLSNYRETLKSSDPSSPEKLRDHIVEMNIFNSVFVDCTASKEIASLYQNFLEHNISVIAANKLAASGEYDKYAQLKKTALRRGVKFRFETNVGAGLPIIGTINDLRNSGDKILKIEAVLSGTLNFIFNKISATVPFSETVRRAKEQGYSEPDPRIDLSGTDVVRKLVILAREAGYRVEQADVEKHLFVPQKYFEGSVEEFWKRLPDLDTDFEDKRKALEKEDKRWRFVATLDGNHTSVELKAIDRNHPFYNLEGSNNIVLLTTERYKEYPMLIQGYGAGASVTAAGVFANIMSIANI
;
A
#
# COMPACT_ATOMS: atom_id res chain seq x y z
N MET A 1 -6.42 -42.06 -7.97
CA MET A 1 -5.06 -41.68 -8.43
C MET A 1 -4.91 -40.18 -8.48
N LYS A 2 -3.81 -39.63 -7.95
CA LYS A 2 -3.47 -38.20 -7.99
C LYS A 2 -2.22 -37.94 -8.83
N VAL A 3 -2.13 -36.70 -9.35
CA VAL A 3 -0.89 -36.21 -9.97
C VAL A 3 -0.31 -35.13 -9.08
N LEU A 4 0.94 -35.30 -8.64
CA LEU A 4 1.68 -34.35 -7.80
C LEU A 4 2.81 -33.73 -8.63
N LYS A 5 2.82 -32.41 -8.77
CA LYS A 5 3.91 -31.71 -9.45
C LYS A 5 4.76 -30.95 -8.44
N PHE A 6 6.07 -31.08 -8.54
CA PHE A 6 7.04 -30.34 -7.70
C PHE A 6 7.87 -29.40 -8.56
N GLY A 7 7.80 -28.10 -8.23
CA GLY A 7 8.55 -27.06 -8.93
C GLY A 7 10.04 -27.05 -8.60
N GLY A 8 10.83 -26.28 -9.34
CA GLY A 8 12.29 -26.20 -9.19
C GLY A 8 12.76 -25.83 -7.77
N THR A 9 12.03 -25.00 -7.04
CA THR A 9 12.29 -24.67 -5.62
C THR A 9 12.06 -25.86 -4.69
N SER A 10 11.07 -26.69 -5.03
CA SER A 10 10.71 -27.90 -4.28
C SER A 10 11.69 -29.07 -4.47
N VAL A 11 12.51 -29.03 -5.53
CA VAL A 11 13.60 -30.00 -5.78
C VAL A 11 15.00 -29.36 -5.70
N GLY A 12 15.10 -28.06 -5.40
CA GLY A 12 16.33 -27.26 -5.51
C GLY A 12 17.35 -27.43 -4.39
N SER A 13 17.00 -28.05 -3.26
CA SER A 13 17.84 -28.22 -2.09
C SER A 13 17.62 -29.57 -1.42
N VAL A 14 18.61 -30.02 -0.61
CA VAL A 14 18.48 -31.25 0.20
C VAL A 14 17.21 -31.21 1.08
N LYS A 15 16.96 -30.07 1.74
CA LYS A 15 15.78 -29.90 2.63
C LYS A 15 14.48 -30.06 1.85
N SER A 16 14.37 -29.44 0.67
CA SER A 16 13.15 -29.50 -0.14
C SER A 16 12.92 -30.89 -0.72
N ILE A 17 13.95 -31.58 -1.20
CA ILE A 17 13.83 -32.94 -1.71
C ILE A 17 13.43 -33.96 -0.62
N LEU A 18 13.96 -33.80 0.61
CA LEU A 18 13.53 -34.63 1.73
C LEU A 18 12.07 -34.34 2.16
N SER A 19 11.61 -33.09 2.05
CA SER A 19 10.20 -32.76 2.23
C SER A 19 9.33 -33.39 1.14
N LEU A 20 9.73 -33.30 -0.13
CA LEU A 20 9.07 -33.94 -1.25
C LEU A 20 8.93 -35.46 -1.01
N LYS A 21 10.02 -36.14 -0.60
CA LYS A 21 9.98 -37.58 -0.27
C LYS A 21 8.90 -37.89 0.76
N LYS A 22 8.86 -37.12 1.88
CA LYS A 22 7.86 -37.32 2.93
C LYS A 22 6.42 -37.11 2.44
N ILE A 23 6.22 -36.09 1.62
CA ILE A 23 4.90 -35.78 1.01
C ILE A 23 4.45 -36.94 0.13
N VAL A 24 5.32 -37.37 -0.80
CA VAL A 24 5.02 -38.45 -1.74
C VAL A 24 4.75 -39.78 -1.03
N GLU A 25 5.60 -40.17 -0.09
CA GLU A 25 5.42 -41.40 0.70
C GLU A 25 4.18 -41.35 1.59
N ASN A 26 3.72 -40.16 1.99
CA ASN A 26 2.50 -40.02 2.78
C ASN A 26 1.24 -40.09 1.90
N GLU A 27 1.21 -39.39 0.78
CA GLU A 27 0.08 -39.40 -0.19
C GLU A 27 -0.08 -40.81 -0.79
N ALA A 28 1.00 -41.51 -1.09
CA ALA A 28 1.00 -42.86 -1.62
C ALA A 28 0.39 -43.92 -0.70
N LYS A 29 0.17 -43.62 0.61
CA LYS A 29 -0.55 -44.51 1.51
C LYS A 29 -2.03 -44.68 1.20
N SER A 30 -2.60 -43.70 0.51
CA SER A 30 -4.04 -43.60 0.29
C SER A 30 -4.46 -43.97 -1.15
N GLU A 31 -3.62 -43.71 -2.14
CA GLU A 31 -3.94 -43.93 -3.56
C GLU A 31 -2.66 -43.98 -4.42
N GLU A 32 -2.76 -44.45 -5.67
CA GLU A 32 -1.68 -44.40 -6.65
C GLU A 32 -1.37 -42.95 -7.00
N ILE A 33 -0.10 -42.63 -7.18
CA ILE A 33 0.34 -41.29 -7.48
C ILE A 33 1.32 -41.23 -8.65
N ILE A 34 1.18 -40.19 -9.48
CA ILE A 34 2.16 -39.80 -10.49
C ILE A 34 2.85 -38.53 -10.01
N VAL A 35 4.16 -38.57 -9.91
CA VAL A 35 4.97 -37.45 -9.49
C VAL A 35 5.70 -36.84 -10.68
N VAL A 36 5.42 -35.57 -10.94
CA VAL A 36 6.09 -34.79 -11.98
C VAL A 36 7.09 -33.81 -11.34
N VAL A 37 8.33 -33.87 -11.78
CA VAL A 37 9.38 -32.99 -11.22
C VAL A 37 9.98 -32.07 -12.28
N SER A 38 10.29 -30.85 -11.87
CA SER A 38 11.07 -29.89 -12.66
C SER A 38 12.57 -30.11 -12.47
N ALA A 39 13.39 -29.43 -13.27
CA ALA A 39 14.83 -29.31 -13.01
C ALA A 39 15.11 -28.74 -11.62
N LEU A 40 16.28 -28.99 -11.04
CA LEU A 40 16.68 -28.35 -9.78
C LEU A 40 16.71 -26.83 -9.96
N GLY A 41 16.21 -26.09 -8.99
CA GLY A 41 16.05 -24.63 -9.08
C GLY A 41 17.30 -23.91 -9.59
N GLY A 42 17.16 -23.14 -10.67
CA GLY A 42 18.20 -22.39 -11.36
C GLY A 42 19.08 -23.23 -12.32
N ILE A 43 18.84 -24.53 -12.47
CA ILE A 43 19.63 -25.35 -13.40
C ILE A 43 19.25 -25.07 -14.85
N THR A 44 17.99 -24.84 -15.17
CA THR A 44 17.57 -24.51 -16.53
C THR A 44 18.25 -23.23 -17.04
N ASP A 45 18.31 -22.18 -16.22
CA ASP A 45 19.02 -20.94 -16.56
C ASP A 45 20.54 -21.19 -16.76
N LYS A 46 21.14 -22.03 -15.91
CA LYS A 46 22.55 -22.42 -16.06
C LYS A 46 22.78 -23.20 -17.33
N LEU A 47 21.89 -24.11 -17.69
CA LEU A 47 22.01 -24.89 -18.95
C LEU A 47 22.01 -23.96 -20.17
N ILE A 48 21.11 -22.98 -20.21
CA ILE A 48 21.04 -21.99 -21.29
C ILE A 48 22.28 -21.09 -21.29
N THR A 49 22.67 -20.56 -20.13
CA THR A 49 23.86 -19.69 -20.02
C THR A 49 25.13 -20.42 -20.46
N THR A 50 25.28 -21.68 -20.07
CA THR A 50 26.44 -22.51 -20.47
C THR A 50 26.45 -22.76 -21.98
N ALA A 51 25.27 -22.98 -22.60
CA ALA A 51 25.14 -23.09 -24.05
C ALA A 51 25.55 -21.81 -24.78
N GLN A 52 25.13 -20.64 -24.25
CA GLN A 52 25.53 -19.33 -24.81
C GLN A 52 27.04 -19.05 -24.68
N LEU A 53 27.66 -19.46 -23.59
CA LEU A 53 29.11 -19.36 -23.42
C LEU A 53 29.83 -20.27 -24.43
N ALA A 54 29.35 -21.50 -24.62
CA ALA A 54 29.90 -22.42 -25.63
C ALA A 54 29.78 -21.83 -27.06
N LEU A 55 28.59 -21.29 -27.40
CA LEU A 55 28.32 -20.62 -28.69
C LEU A 55 29.30 -19.46 -28.95
N ARG A 56 29.62 -18.67 -27.91
CA ARG A 56 30.54 -17.53 -27.99
C ARG A 56 32.02 -17.94 -27.92
N HIS A 57 32.34 -19.20 -27.93
CA HIS A 57 33.70 -19.73 -27.80
C HIS A 57 34.40 -19.35 -26.48
N ASP A 58 33.61 -19.03 -25.41
CA ASP A 58 34.12 -18.70 -24.09
C ASP A 58 34.44 -19.99 -23.32
N GLY A 59 35.72 -20.23 -22.99
CA GLY A 59 36.17 -21.39 -22.25
C GLY A 59 35.53 -21.57 -20.86
N LYS A 60 34.90 -20.54 -20.29
CA LYS A 60 34.15 -20.56 -19.01
C LYS A 60 32.96 -21.50 -19.02
N TRP A 61 32.47 -21.94 -20.18
CA TRP A 61 31.39 -22.93 -20.25
C TRP A 61 31.75 -24.21 -19.50
N LYS A 62 33.06 -24.60 -19.46
CA LYS A 62 33.54 -25.79 -18.73
C LYS A 62 33.45 -25.62 -17.21
N GLU A 63 33.70 -24.42 -16.69
CA GLU A 63 33.60 -24.10 -15.28
C GLU A 63 32.12 -24.14 -14.84
N GLU A 64 31.22 -23.50 -15.62
CA GLU A 64 29.81 -23.53 -15.32
C GLU A 64 29.22 -24.94 -15.42
N PHE A 65 29.65 -25.73 -16.40
CA PHE A 65 29.28 -27.14 -16.51
C PHE A 65 29.73 -27.91 -15.25
N ASN A 66 30.96 -27.80 -14.82
CA ASN A 66 31.47 -28.48 -13.63
C ASN A 66 30.71 -28.04 -12.35
N THR A 67 30.30 -26.78 -12.23
CA THR A 67 29.50 -26.35 -11.08
C THR A 67 28.13 -27.04 -11.04
N MET A 68 27.53 -27.34 -12.20
CA MET A 68 26.30 -28.11 -12.28
C MET A 68 26.50 -29.57 -11.87
N VAL A 69 27.57 -30.20 -12.32
CA VAL A 69 27.96 -31.57 -11.92
C VAL A 69 28.17 -31.66 -10.42
N ASP A 70 29.01 -30.79 -9.87
CA ASP A 70 29.31 -30.75 -8.43
C ASP A 70 28.05 -30.58 -7.57
N ARG A 71 27.12 -29.71 -8.01
CA ARG A 71 25.87 -29.49 -7.29
C ARG A 71 25.01 -30.75 -7.23
N HIS A 72 24.90 -31.48 -8.32
CA HIS A 72 24.13 -32.73 -8.36
C HIS A 72 24.83 -33.84 -7.54
N HIS A 73 26.13 -33.96 -7.66
CA HIS A 73 26.91 -34.93 -6.87
C HIS A 73 26.79 -34.68 -5.37
N LYS A 74 26.99 -33.45 -4.89
CA LYS A 74 26.80 -33.08 -3.48
C LYS A 74 25.40 -33.40 -2.99
N MET A 75 24.40 -33.17 -3.81
CA MET A 75 23.03 -33.52 -3.47
C MET A 75 22.86 -35.02 -3.30
N ILE A 76 23.28 -35.81 -4.28
CA ILE A 76 23.24 -37.29 -4.24
C ILE A 76 23.93 -37.84 -3.01
N ASP A 77 25.15 -37.40 -2.71
CA ASP A 77 25.92 -37.82 -1.53
C ASP A 77 25.16 -37.58 -0.22
N THR A 78 24.44 -36.48 -0.15
CA THR A 78 23.71 -36.09 1.07
C THR A 78 22.42 -36.86 1.24
N ILE A 79 21.66 -37.12 0.15
CA ILE A 79 20.30 -37.67 0.26
C ILE A 79 20.25 -39.20 0.12
N ILE A 80 21.22 -39.84 -0.54
CA ILE A 80 21.26 -41.29 -0.76
C ILE A 80 22.23 -41.95 0.20
N THR A 81 21.68 -42.51 1.27
CA THR A 81 22.50 -43.18 2.32
C THR A 81 22.96 -44.59 1.94
N ASP A 82 22.18 -45.29 1.06
CA ASP A 82 22.53 -46.63 0.58
C ASP A 82 23.66 -46.56 -0.45
N THR A 83 24.84 -47.11 -0.10
CA THR A 83 26.05 -47.05 -0.94
C THR A 83 25.87 -47.72 -2.32
N LYS A 84 25.13 -48.84 -2.39
CA LYS A 84 24.91 -49.52 -3.66
C LYS A 84 24.03 -48.69 -4.58
N LYS A 85 22.94 -48.17 -4.07
CA LYS A 85 22.05 -47.28 -4.83
C LYS A 85 22.74 -45.98 -5.24
N ARG A 86 23.59 -45.43 -4.37
CA ARG A 86 24.34 -44.21 -4.64
C ARG A 86 25.32 -44.41 -5.81
N VAL A 87 26.07 -45.49 -5.84
CA VAL A 87 26.99 -45.80 -6.96
C VAL A 87 26.23 -45.99 -8.29
N ILE A 88 25.11 -46.70 -8.27
CA ILE A 88 24.28 -46.89 -9.47
C ILE A 88 23.74 -45.54 -9.97
N LEU A 89 23.32 -44.66 -9.02
CA LEU A 89 22.81 -43.35 -9.37
C LEU A 89 23.90 -42.45 -9.94
N PHE A 90 25.10 -42.42 -9.36
CA PHE A 90 26.24 -41.68 -9.90
C PHE A 90 26.50 -42.08 -11.35
N ASN A 91 26.63 -43.38 -11.62
CA ASN A 91 26.88 -43.87 -12.97
C ASN A 91 25.80 -43.39 -13.99
N LYS A 92 24.52 -43.35 -13.59
CA LYS A 92 23.44 -42.84 -14.44
C LYS A 92 23.53 -41.33 -14.66
N VAL A 93 23.80 -40.59 -13.61
CA VAL A 93 23.89 -39.11 -13.66
C VAL A 93 25.15 -38.68 -14.44
N ASP A 94 26.27 -39.37 -14.24
CA ASP A 94 27.51 -39.10 -14.98
C ASP A 94 27.36 -39.40 -16.49
N ALA A 95 26.65 -40.49 -16.85
CA ALA A 95 26.33 -40.77 -18.24
C ALA A 95 25.52 -39.65 -18.89
N LEU A 96 24.53 -39.08 -18.19
CA LEU A 96 23.75 -37.93 -18.69
C LEU A 96 24.65 -36.67 -18.81
N PHE A 97 25.52 -36.41 -17.86
CA PHE A 97 26.46 -35.28 -17.94
C PHE A 97 27.46 -35.42 -19.07
N GLU A 98 28.01 -36.63 -19.35
CA GLU A 98 28.91 -36.83 -20.48
C GLU A 98 28.22 -36.65 -21.83
N GLN A 99 26.93 -37.05 -21.96
CA GLN A 99 26.15 -36.75 -23.16
C GLN A 99 25.94 -35.22 -23.30
N LEU A 100 25.54 -34.53 -22.24
CA LEU A 100 25.35 -33.08 -22.25
C LEU A 100 26.65 -32.34 -22.58
N LYS A 101 27.78 -32.77 -22.01
CA LYS A 101 29.09 -32.21 -22.29
C LYS A 101 29.48 -32.35 -23.77
N SER A 102 29.16 -33.50 -24.37
CA SER A 102 29.37 -33.73 -25.79
C SER A 102 28.55 -32.77 -26.68
N ILE A 103 27.33 -32.47 -26.29
CA ILE A 103 26.50 -31.46 -26.95
C ILE A 103 27.12 -30.06 -26.83
N TYR A 104 27.50 -29.61 -25.63
CA TYR A 104 28.17 -28.33 -25.45
C TYR A 104 29.49 -28.23 -26.24
N PHE A 105 30.25 -29.31 -26.30
CA PHE A 105 31.47 -29.36 -27.10
C PHE A 105 31.15 -29.24 -28.61
N GLY A 106 30.05 -29.86 -29.07
CA GLY A 106 29.57 -29.72 -30.44
C GLY A 106 29.19 -28.26 -30.75
N VAL A 107 28.41 -27.59 -29.87
CA VAL A 107 28.07 -26.17 -30.01
C VAL A 107 29.31 -25.29 -30.02
N TYR A 108 30.28 -25.57 -29.16
CA TYR A 108 31.57 -24.87 -29.11
C TYR A 108 32.38 -24.99 -30.41
N LEU A 109 32.36 -26.15 -31.05
CA LEU A 109 33.10 -26.39 -32.31
C LEU A 109 32.41 -25.84 -33.56
N ILE A 110 31.08 -25.98 -33.60
CA ILE A 110 30.29 -25.68 -34.81
C ILE A 110 29.83 -24.21 -34.83
N HIS A 111 29.82 -23.52 -33.66
CA HIS A 111 29.26 -22.17 -33.49
C HIS A 111 27.80 -22.05 -33.89
N ASP A 112 27.02 -23.08 -33.66
CA ASP A 112 25.56 -23.09 -33.89
C ASP A 112 24.82 -23.59 -32.66
N LEU A 113 23.73 -22.86 -32.30
CA LEU A 113 22.80 -23.21 -31.25
C LEU A 113 21.38 -23.05 -31.78
N SER A 114 21.01 -24.01 -32.62
CA SER A 114 19.64 -24.07 -33.13
C SER A 114 18.64 -24.39 -32.01
N GLU A 115 17.37 -24.05 -32.20
CA GLU A 115 16.25 -24.35 -31.26
C GLU A 115 16.24 -25.86 -30.88
N LYS A 116 16.52 -26.74 -31.80
CA LYS A 116 16.64 -28.16 -31.56
C LYS A 116 17.73 -28.52 -30.56
N ILE A 117 18.93 -27.93 -30.70
CA ILE A 117 20.06 -28.18 -29.82
C ILE A 117 19.77 -27.58 -28.43
N GLU A 118 19.18 -26.38 -28.37
CA GLU A 118 18.78 -25.77 -27.12
C GLU A 118 17.74 -26.60 -26.37
N ASN A 119 16.69 -27.09 -27.07
CA ASN A 119 15.67 -28.00 -26.52
C ASN A 119 16.30 -29.28 -25.95
N ALA A 120 17.27 -29.87 -26.67
CA ALA A 120 18.00 -31.03 -26.19
C ALA A 120 18.80 -30.72 -24.92
N ILE A 121 19.53 -29.61 -24.88
CA ILE A 121 20.32 -29.17 -23.70
C ILE A 121 19.45 -28.97 -22.47
N VAL A 122 18.37 -28.18 -22.60
CA VAL A 122 17.52 -27.85 -21.43
C VAL A 122 16.81 -29.07 -20.88
N SER A 123 16.54 -30.09 -21.72
CA SER A 123 15.89 -31.34 -21.29
C SER A 123 16.68 -32.11 -20.22
N TYR A 124 18.01 -31.94 -20.17
CA TYR A 124 18.83 -32.62 -19.16
C TYR A 124 18.50 -32.19 -17.74
N GLY A 125 17.98 -30.99 -17.54
CA GLY A 125 17.60 -30.52 -16.21
C GLY A 125 16.60 -31.42 -15.52
N GLU A 126 15.50 -31.74 -16.20
CA GLU A 126 14.45 -32.60 -15.70
C GLU A 126 14.83 -34.08 -15.73
N GLN A 127 15.61 -34.52 -16.69
CA GLN A 127 16.15 -35.90 -16.73
C GLN A 127 17.01 -36.17 -15.49
N LEU A 128 17.96 -35.28 -15.16
CA LEU A 128 18.82 -35.40 -13.98
C LEU A 128 18.01 -35.40 -12.68
N SER A 129 17.14 -34.42 -12.50
CA SER A 129 16.35 -34.28 -11.27
C SER A 129 15.42 -35.49 -11.08
N SER A 130 14.75 -35.94 -12.12
CA SER A 130 13.79 -37.06 -12.06
C SER A 130 14.44 -38.37 -11.68
N VAL A 131 15.62 -38.69 -12.23
CA VAL A 131 16.39 -39.91 -11.89
C VAL A 131 16.85 -39.90 -10.44
N ILE A 132 17.28 -38.74 -9.93
CA ILE A 132 17.67 -38.56 -8.52
C ILE A 132 16.46 -38.79 -7.60
N VAL A 133 15.34 -38.15 -7.88
CA VAL A 133 14.12 -38.24 -7.06
C VAL A 133 13.54 -39.66 -7.12
N ALA A 134 13.52 -40.30 -8.28
CA ALA A 134 13.05 -41.69 -8.43
C ALA A 134 13.88 -42.66 -7.59
N THR A 135 15.19 -42.49 -7.53
CA THR A 135 16.07 -43.34 -6.73
C THR A 135 15.87 -43.13 -5.22
N LEU A 136 15.53 -41.92 -4.80
CA LEU A 136 15.31 -41.55 -3.40
C LEU A 136 13.99 -42.13 -2.84
N ILE A 137 12.93 -42.20 -3.67
CA ILE A 137 11.58 -42.63 -3.25
C ILE A 137 11.50 -44.16 -3.38
N ARG A 138 11.20 -44.82 -2.26
CA ARG A 138 11.09 -46.29 -2.25
C ARG A 138 9.92 -46.76 -3.10
N GLY A 139 10.21 -47.65 -4.06
CA GLY A 139 9.15 -48.23 -4.93
C GLY A 139 8.71 -47.36 -6.08
N ALA A 140 9.32 -46.19 -6.28
CA ALA A 140 9.03 -45.38 -7.45
C ALA A 140 9.55 -46.00 -8.75
N LYS A 141 8.68 -46.05 -9.78
CA LYS A 141 9.06 -46.43 -11.12
C LYS A 141 9.24 -45.17 -11.99
N TRP A 142 10.38 -45.02 -12.59
CA TRP A 142 10.70 -43.88 -13.47
C TRP A 142 10.21 -44.16 -14.90
N TYR A 143 9.63 -43.13 -15.54
CA TYR A 143 9.14 -43.16 -16.91
C TYR A 143 9.76 -42.01 -17.70
N GLU A 144 10.06 -42.24 -18.95
CA GLU A 144 10.56 -41.24 -19.89
C GLU A 144 9.39 -40.48 -20.53
N SER A 145 9.23 -39.21 -20.26
CA SER A 145 8.08 -38.42 -20.74
C SER A 145 8.06 -38.25 -22.25
N ARG A 146 9.20 -38.27 -22.93
CA ARG A 146 9.33 -38.20 -24.40
C ARG A 146 8.69 -39.38 -25.11
N ASP A 147 8.46 -40.48 -24.42
CA ASP A 147 7.82 -41.66 -25.01
C ASP A 147 6.30 -41.44 -25.23
N PHE A 148 5.67 -40.60 -24.36
CA PHE A 148 4.23 -40.40 -24.39
C PHE A 148 3.79 -38.94 -24.50
N ILE A 149 4.63 -37.92 -24.25
CA ILE A 149 4.32 -36.53 -24.51
C ILE A 149 4.81 -36.16 -25.90
N LYS A 150 3.89 -35.96 -26.82
CA LYS A 150 4.18 -35.68 -28.22
C LYS A 150 3.79 -34.27 -28.61
N THR A 151 4.64 -33.62 -29.41
CA THR A 151 4.41 -32.32 -30.00
C THR A 151 4.36 -32.38 -31.52
N GLU A 152 3.77 -31.39 -32.12
CA GLU A 152 3.76 -31.12 -33.54
C GLU A 152 4.16 -29.67 -33.81
N ARG A 153 4.73 -29.37 -34.96
CA ARG A 153 5.15 -28.00 -35.30
C ARG A 153 4.00 -27.27 -36.00
N LYS A 154 3.41 -26.26 -35.31
CA LYS A 154 2.38 -25.38 -35.88
C LYS A 154 2.81 -23.92 -35.74
N ASN A 155 2.75 -23.15 -36.82
CA ASN A 155 3.11 -21.72 -36.83
C ASN A 155 4.50 -21.45 -36.19
N ASN A 156 5.49 -22.20 -36.55
CA ASN A 156 6.86 -22.17 -36.03
C ASN A 156 6.99 -22.38 -34.49
N LYS A 157 5.97 -22.96 -33.84
CA LYS A 157 6.00 -23.29 -32.40
C LYS A 157 5.70 -24.77 -32.21
N ASN A 158 6.36 -25.38 -31.21
CA ASN A 158 6.03 -26.74 -30.77
C ASN A 158 4.73 -26.67 -29.96
N THR A 159 3.70 -27.34 -30.47
CA THR A 159 2.36 -27.45 -29.87
C THR A 159 2.08 -28.88 -29.47
N LEU A 160 1.38 -29.11 -28.37
CA LEU A 160 1.01 -30.44 -27.91
C LEU A 160 0.10 -31.12 -28.94
N ASP A 161 0.48 -32.32 -29.37
CA ASP A 161 -0.46 -33.26 -30.03
C ASP A 161 -1.29 -33.95 -28.92
N SER A 162 -2.44 -33.38 -28.64
CA SER A 162 -3.28 -33.82 -27.52
C SER A 162 -3.88 -35.20 -27.76
N GLU A 163 -4.21 -35.57 -29.02
CA GLU A 163 -4.84 -36.82 -29.33
C GLU A 163 -3.86 -37.99 -29.15
N LEU A 164 -2.71 -37.90 -29.81
CA LEU A 164 -1.64 -38.91 -29.72
C LEU A 164 -1.11 -39.02 -28.29
N THR A 165 -0.82 -37.89 -27.63
CA THR A 165 -0.38 -37.83 -26.23
C THR A 165 -1.35 -38.54 -25.30
N ASN A 166 -2.64 -38.20 -25.36
CA ASN A 166 -3.65 -38.81 -24.48
C ASN A 166 -3.78 -40.31 -24.68
N LYS A 167 -3.61 -40.79 -25.92
CA LYS A 167 -3.59 -42.23 -26.21
C LYS A 167 -2.36 -42.87 -25.57
N LEU A 168 -1.18 -42.36 -25.85
CA LEU A 168 0.09 -42.95 -25.37
C LEU A 168 0.18 -42.92 -23.83
N VAL A 169 -0.33 -41.85 -23.21
CA VAL A 169 -0.41 -41.77 -21.74
C VAL A 169 -1.29 -42.87 -21.18
N ARG A 170 -2.49 -43.10 -21.72
CA ARG A 170 -3.37 -44.17 -21.26
C ARG A 170 -2.77 -45.55 -21.45
N ASP A 171 -2.10 -45.75 -22.58
CA ASP A 171 -1.44 -47.03 -22.86
C ASP A 171 -0.26 -47.28 -21.89
N THR A 172 0.56 -46.25 -21.65
CA THR A 172 1.73 -46.34 -20.75
C THR A 172 1.36 -46.60 -19.31
N PHE A 173 0.28 -46.01 -18.85
CA PHE A 173 -0.19 -46.07 -17.45
C PHE A 173 -1.43 -46.95 -17.27
N SER A 174 -1.67 -47.89 -18.21
CA SER A 174 -2.76 -48.89 -18.10
C SER A 174 -2.60 -49.82 -16.87
N ASP A 175 -1.35 -50.17 -16.52
CA ASP A 175 -0.96 -50.85 -15.28
C ASP A 175 -0.16 -49.85 -14.42
N LEU A 176 -0.87 -49.07 -13.59
CA LEU A 176 -0.31 -47.98 -12.85
C LEU A 176 0.44 -48.50 -11.63
N PRO A 177 1.75 -48.32 -11.53
CA PRO A 177 2.48 -48.59 -10.29
C PRO A 177 2.04 -47.66 -9.18
N HIS A 178 2.24 -48.10 -7.93
CA HIS A 178 1.84 -47.34 -6.77
C HIS A 178 2.45 -45.89 -6.74
N ILE A 179 3.71 -45.76 -7.19
CA ILE A 179 4.37 -44.46 -7.40
C ILE A 179 5.04 -44.45 -8.78
N SER A 180 4.60 -43.56 -9.61
CA SER A 180 5.22 -43.29 -10.93
C SER A 180 5.92 -41.93 -10.89
N LEU A 181 7.15 -41.88 -11.43
CA LEU A 181 7.91 -40.63 -11.51
C LEU A 181 8.21 -40.25 -12.94
N VAL A 182 7.91 -39.01 -13.30
CA VAL A 182 7.97 -38.46 -14.66
C VAL A 182 8.76 -37.16 -14.67
N PRO A 183 9.75 -36.97 -15.55
CA PRO A 183 10.33 -35.66 -15.81
C PRO A 183 9.28 -34.76 -16.48
N GLY A 184 9.06 -33.56 -15.94
CA GLY A 184 8.18 -32.58 -16.55
C GLY A 184 8.83 -31.85 -17.72
N PHE A 185 8.11 -30.91 -18.37
CA PHE A 185 8.60 -29.97 -19.37
C PHE A 185 9.02 -30.62 -20.72
N ILE A 186 9.68 -31.77 -20.72
CA ILE A 186 10.28 -32.37 -21.90
C ILE A 186 9.28 -33.19 -22.67
N SER A 187 9.38 -33.13 -23.99
CA SER A 187 8.52 -33.81 -24.98
C SER A 187 9.31 -34.25 -26.21
N ARG A 188 8.64 -34.82 -27.17
CA ARG A 188 9.23 -35.29 -28.43
C ARG A 188 8.33 -34.94 -29.60
N ASP A 189 8.89 -34.40 -30.65
CA ASP A 189 8.17 -34.19 -31.90
C ASP A 189 7.73 -35.52 -32.51
N ARG A 190 6.48 -35.61 -32.95
CA ARG A 190 5.86 -36.86 -33.43
C ARG A 190 6.38 -37.29 -34.79
N ASP A 191 6.81 -36.33 -35.60
CA ASP A 191 7.20 -36.59 -37.01
C ASP A 191 8.72 -36.74 -37.16
N THR A 192 9.52 -35.95 -36.41
CA THR A 192 10.97 -35.94 -36.52
C THR A 192 11.70 -36.72 -35.43
N ASP A 193 10.97 -37.15 -34.38
CA ASP A 193 11.50 -37.83 -33.19
C ASP A 193 12.52 -37.00 -32.40
N GLU A 194 12.56 -35.70 -32.65
CA GLU A 194 13.47 -34.74 -31.97
C GLU A 194 12.98 -34.41 -30.59
N THR A 195 13.92 -34.17 -29.64
CA THR A 195 13.55 -33.67 -28.32
C THR A 195 13.02 -32.24 -28.44
N THR A 196 11.83 -32.01 -27.92
CA THR A 196 11.15 -30.72 -27.81
C THR A 196 10.81 -30.43 -26.36
N ASN A 197 10.21 -29.29 -26.08
CA ASN A 197 9.71 -28.94 -24.77
C ASN A 197 8.36 -28.24 -24.85
N LEU A 198 7.65 -28.18 -23.73
CA LEU A 198 6.33 -27.57 -23.62
C LEU A 198 6.39 -26.05 -23.27
N GLY A 199 7.55 -25.43 -23.36
CA GLY A 199 7.74 -24.03 -23.10
C GLY A 199 7.64 -23.65 -21.61
N ARG A 200 7.42 -22.38 -21.35
CA ARG A 200 7.35 -21.86 -19.98
C ARG A 200 6.23 -22.55 -19.17
N GLY A 201 6.55 -22.99 -17.95
CA GLY A 201 5.61 -23.75 -17.12
C GLY A 201 5.37 -25.17 -17.59
N GLY A 202 6.23 -25.71 -18.47
CA GLY A 202 6.04 -27.01 -19.10
C GLY A 202 5.91 -28.17 -18.12
N SER A 203 6.55 -28.12 -16.95
CA SER A 203 6.35 -29.17 -15.93
C SER A 203 4.95 -29.13 -15.30
N ASP A 204 4.35 -27.92 -15.11
CA ASP A 204 2.95 -27.80 -14.69
C ASP A 204 2.03 -28.34 -15.78
N TYR A 205 2.37 -28.03 -17.03
CA TYR A 205 1.59 -28.50 -18.19
C TYR A 205 1.67 -30.01 -18.37
N THR A 206 2.86 -30.62 -18.22
CA THR A 206 3.02 -32.08 -18.19
C THR A 206 2.11 -32.72 -17.15
N ALA A 207 2.09 -32.17 -15.93
CA ALA A 207 1.26 -32.70 -14.84
C ALA A 207 -0.24 -32.57 -15.16
N ALA A 208 -0.66 -31.42 -15.72
CA ALA A 208 -2.05 -31.21 -16.14
C ALA A 208 -2.49 -32.13 -17.28
N ILE A 209 -1.61 -32.39 -18.26
CA ILE A 209 -1.84 -33.36 -19.36
C ILE A 209 -2.06 -34.77 -18.79
N LEU A 210 -1.16 -35.22 -17.91
CA LEU A 210 -1.27 -36.55 -17.28
C LEU A 210 -2.55 -36.64 -16.43
N ALA A 211 -2.85 -35.64 -15.64
CA ALA A 211 -4.07 -35.60 -14.83
C ALA A 211 -5.33 -35.67 -15.71
N ALA A 212 -5.37 -34.91 -16.78
CA ALA A 212 -6.52 -34.89 -17.70
C ALA A 212 -6.66 -36.22 -18.50
N ALA A 213 -5.55 -36.76 -19.01
CA ALA A 213 -5.56 -38.00 -19.81
C ALA A 213 -6.00 -39.24 -19.02
N LEU A 214 -5.66 -39.25 -17.71
CA LEU A 214 -5.92 -40.36 -16.80
C LEU A 214 -7.12 -40.10 -15.85
N ASN A 215 -7.86 -39.01 -16.01
CA ASN A 215 -8.98 -38.61 -15.15
C ASN A 215 -8.61 -38.67 -13.65
N ALA A 216 -7.52 -38.02 -13.29
CA ALA A 216 -7.02 -37.96 -11.89
C ALA A 216 -8.07 -37.40 -10.94
N SER A 217 -8.05 -37.82 -9.68
CA SER A 217 -8.90 -37.28 -8.61
C SER A 217 -8.55 -35.83 -8.24
N ALA A 218 -7.28 -35.47 -8.40
CA ALA A 218 -6.78 -34.10 -8.21
C ALA A 218 -5.41 -33.93 -8.88
N LEU A 219 -5.10 -32.68 -9.25
CA LEU A 219 -3.74 -32.22 -9.56
C LEU A 219 -3.22 -31.38 -8.39
N GLU A 220 -2.14 -31.80 -7.72
CA GLU A 220 -1.51 -31.02 -6.67
C GLU A 220 -0.23 -30.35 -7.19
N ILE A 221 -0.15 -29.04 -7.07
CA ILE A 221 1.04 -28.24 -7.43
C ILE A 221 1.73 -27.82 -6.15
N TRP A 222 2.88 -28.41 -5.91
CA TRP A 222 3.74 -28.15 -4.75
C TRP A 222 4.80 -27.11 -5.10
N THR A 223 4.76 -25.97 -4.39
CA THR A 223 5.62 -24.80 -4.62
C THR A 223 6.18 -24.28 -3.29
N ASP A 224 6.71 -23.06 -3.26
CA ASP A 224 7.28 -22.41 -2.08
C ASP A 224 6.34 -21.38 -1.39
N VAL A 225 5.09 -21.31 -1.84
CA VAL A 225 4.06 -20.44 -1.25
C VAL A 225 2.87 -21.24 -0.74
N ASP A 226 2.16 -20.70 0.26
CA ASP A 226 1.02 -21.37 0.90
C ASP A 226 -0.26 -21.39 0.05
N GLY A 227 -0.16 -21.04 -1.23
CA GLY A 227 -1.28 -20.97 -2.16
C GLY A 227 -1.38 -19.61 -2.84
N PHE A 228 -2.52 -19.34 -3.46
CA PHE A 228 -2.84 -18.00 -3.96
C PHE A 228 -3.14 -17.06 -2.80
N MET A 229 -2.60 -15.85 -2.89
CA MET A 229 -2.78 -14.81 -1.88
C MET A 229 -3.70 -13.71 -2.40
N THR A 230 -4.40 -13.02 -1.51
CA THR A 230 -5.28 -11.87 -1.85
C THR A 230 -4.52 -10.72 -2.51
N ALA A 231 -3.22 -10.64 -2.32
CA ALA A 231 -2.28 -9.75 -2.98
C ALA A 231 -0.85 -10.28 -2.81
N ASP A 232 0.14 -9.66 -3.44
CA ASP A 232 1.56 -10.02 -3.24
C ASP A 232 2.00 -9.75 -1.78
N PRO A 233 2.33 -10.77 -0.98
CA PRO A 233 2.68 -10.61 0.44
C PRO A 233 3.99 -9.83 0.64
N ARG A 234 4.83 -9.70 -0.39
CA ARG A 234 6.05 -8.87 -0.36
C ARG A 234 5.70 -7.39 -0.35
N VAL A 235 4.54 -7.02 -0.89
CA VAL A 235 4.03 -5.64 -0.94
C VAL A 235 3.02 -5.39 0.18
N ILE A 236 2.12 -6.34 0.43
CA ILE A 236 1.02 -6.25 1.39
C ILE A 236 1.16 -7.32 2.45
N LYS A 237 1.61 -6.93 3.63
CA LYS A 237 1.82 -7.87 4.75
C LYS A 237 0.54 -8.47 5.32
N SER A 238 -0.59 -7.81 5.13
CA SER A 238 -1.92 -8.29 5.54
C SER A 238 -2.57 -9.23 4.51
N ALA A 239 -1.88 -9.52 3.39
CA ALA A 239 -2.36 -10.50 2.43
C ALA A 239 -2.45 -11.89 3.08
N TYR A 240 -3.52 -12.60 2.79
CA TYR A 240 -3.78 -13.94 3.30
C TYR A 240 -4.11 -14.90 2.16
N THR A 241 -3.97 -16.20 2.44
CA THR A 241 -4.21 -17.25 1.45
C THR A 241 -5.69 -17.35 1.12
N ILE A 242 -5.99 -17.45 -0.16
CA ILE A 242 -7.34 -17.69 -0.70
C ILE A 242 -7.59 -19.19 -0.65
N ASN A 243 -8.62 -19.62 0.07
CA ASN A 243 -8.91 -21.05 0.23
C ASN A 243 -9.40 -21.68 -1.07
N GLU A 244 -10.29 -20.98 -1.79
CA GLU A 244 -10.91 -21.49 -3.01
C GLU A 244 -10.95 -20.43 -4.11
N LEU A 245 -10.66 -20.86 -5.35
CA LEU A 245 -10.76 -20.05 -6.57
C LEU A 245 -11.49 -20.83 -7.65
N SER A 246 -12.23 -20.13 -8.51
CA SER A 246 -12.65 -20.68 -9.78
C SER A 246 -11.45 -20.82 -10.74
N TYR A 247 -11.57 -21.67 -11.76
CA TYR A 247 -10.52 -21.75 -12.80
C TYR A 247 -10.29 -20.41 -13.48
N ILE A 248 -11.35 -19.63 -13.71
CA ILE A 248 -11.27 -18.31 -14.35
C ILE A 248 -10.54 -17.33 -13.45
N GLU A 249 -10.90 -17.26 -12.16
CA GLU A 249 -10.22 -16.40 -11.19
C GLU A 249 -8.72 -16.71 -11.08
N ALA A 250 -8.36 -18.00 -11.02
CA ALA A 250 -6.97 -18.42 -10.97
C ALA A 250 -6.20 -18.02 -12.25
N MET A 251 -6.84 -18.16 -13.42
CA MET A 251 -6.27 -17.77 -14.71
C MET A 251 -6.05 -16.26 -14.77
N GLU A 252 -7.04 -15.46 -14.38
CA GLU A 252 -6.93 -14.00 -14.36
C GLU A 252 -5.84 -13.50 -13.41
N LEU A 253 -5.77 -14.05 -12.18
CA LEU A 253 -4.71 -13.70 -11.23
C LEU A 253 -3.32 -14.01 -11.79
N CYS A 254 -3.14 -15.14 -12.48
CA CYS A 254 -1.87 -15.52 -13.10
C CYS A 254 -1.51 -14.64 -14.28
N ASN A 255 -2.47 -14.28 -15.13
CA ASN A 255 -2.25 -13.41 -16.29
C ASN A 255 -1.77 -12.01 -15.86
N PHE A 256 -2.26 -11.51 -14.72
CA PHE A 256 -1.87 -10.20 -14.16
C PHE A 256 -0.71 -10.26 -13.17
N GLY A 257 0.06 -11.37 -13.11
CA GLY A 257 1.36 -11.41 -12.45
C GLY A 257 1.48 -12.29 -11.20
N ALA A 258 0.43 -12.99 -10.77
CA ALA A 258 0.55 -14.00 -9.72
C ALA A 258 1.33 -15.21 -10.27
N LYS A 259 2.61 -15.32 -9.90
CA LYS A 259 3.52 -16.36 -10.39
C LYS A 259 3.36 -17.68 -9.61
N VAL A 260 2.13 -18.16 -9.46
CA VAL A 260 1.84 -19.36 -8.68
C VAL A 260 1.75 -20.59 -9.56
N ILE A 261 0.99 -20.50 -10.65
CA ILE A 261 0.89 -21.54 -11.70
C ILE A 261 0.97 -20.88 -13.08
N TYR A 262 1.24 -21.69 -14.11
CA TYR A 262 1.25 -21.19 -15.46
C TYR A 262 -0.16 -21.31 -16.08
N PRO A 263 -0.76 -20.23 -16.65
CA PRO A 263 -2.14 -20.23 -17.12
C PRO A 263 -2.54 -21.39 -18.05
N PRO A 264 -1.74 -21.82 -19.04
CA PRO A 264 -2.07 -22.98 -19.89
C PRO A 264 -2.27 -24.28 -19.11
N THR A 265 -1.72 -24.41 -17.89
CA THR A 265 -1.89 -25.60 -17.04
C THR A 265 -3.34 -25.83 -16.67
N ILE A 266 -4.12 -24.75 -16.49
CA ILE A 266 -5.51 -24.83 -16.03
C ILE A 266 -6.41 -25.45 -17.08
N TYR A 267 -6.13 -25.22 -18.38
CA TYR A 267 -7.03 -25.65 -19.46
C TYR A 267 -7.31 -27.16 -19.52
N PRO A 268 -6.31 -28.06 -19.53
CA PRO A 268 -6.57 -29.50 -19.63
C PRO A 268 -7.42 -30.07 -18.50
N VAL A 269 -7.16 -29.62 -17.25
CA VAL A 269 -7.85 -30.10 -16.07
C VAL A 269 -9.21 -29.41 -15.89
N CYS A 270 -9.35 -28.17 -16.35
CA CYS A 270 -10.62 -27.43 -16.33
C CYS A 270 -11.69 -28.17 -17.18
N VAL A 271 -11.35 -28.58 -18.40
CA VAL A 271 -12.25 -29.32 -19.28
C VAL A 271 -12.75 -30.64 -18.65
N LYS A 272 -11.93 -31.25 -17.81
CA LYS A 272 -12.23 -32.49 -17.09
C LYS A 272 -12.82 -32.29 -15.69
N ASN A 273 -12.99 -31.04 -15.24
CA ASN A 273 -13.42 -30.69 -13.90
C ASN A 273 -12.53 -31.31 -12.79
N ILE A 274 -11.23 -31.46 -13.04
CA ILE A 274 -10.27 -32.00 -12.07
C ILE A 274 -9.78 -30.86 -11.17
N PRO A 275 -9.98 -30.94 -9.86
CA PRO A 275 -9.54 -29.88 -8.95
C PRO A 275 -8.02 -29.77 -8.92
N ILE A 276 -7.53 -28.53 -8.88
CA ILE A 276 -6.11 -28.22 -8.69
C ILE A 276 -5.93 -27.76 -7.24
N LYS A 277 -4.94 -28.32 -6.53
CA LYS A 277 -4.55 -27.86 -5.19
C LYS A 277 -3.15 -27.28 -5.25
N VAL A 278 -3.00 -26.03 -4.84
CA VAL A 278 -1.69 -25.36 -4.70
C VAL A 278 -1.25 -25.45 -3.24
N LYS A 279 -0.13 -26.11 -2.98
CA LYS A 279 0.36 -26.43 -1.64
C LYS A 279 1.85 -26.06 -1.46
N ASN A 280 2.24 -25.83 -0.23
CA ASN A 280 3.61 -25.44 0.10
C ASN A 280 4.45 -26.64 0.50
N THR A 281 5.54 -26.89 -0.23
CA THR A 281 6.50 -27.98 0.07
C THR A 281 7.17 -27.82 1.44
N PHE A 282 7.30 -26.58 1.94
CA PHE A 282 7.93 -26.27 3.22
C PHE A 282 6.93 -26.19 4.38
N ASN A 283 5.62 -26.16 4.06
CA ASN A 283 4.52 -26.15 5.03
C ASN A 283 3.40 -27.11 4.58
N PRO A 284 3.69 -28.42 4.49
CA PRO A 284 2.80 -29.40 3.85
C PRO A 284 1.46 -29.61 4.56
N ASN A 285 1.37 -29.24 5.85
CA ASN A 285 0.13 -29.34 6.62
C ASN A 285 -0.84 -28.17 6.35
N TYR A 286 -0.39 -27.10 5.73
CA TYR A 286 -1.27 -25.99 5.37
C TYR A 286 -2.16 -26.40 4.19
N PRO A 287 -3.48 -26.15 4.26
CA PRO A 287 -4.43 -26.63 3.25
C PRO A 287 -4.17 -26.10 1.84
N GLY A 288 -3.61 -24.91 1.72
CA GLY A 288 -3.33 -24.26 0.44
C GLY A 288 -4.57 -23.67 -0.22
N THR A 289 -4.50 -23.52 -1.56
CA THR A 289 -5.64 -23.05 -2.38
C THR A 289 -6.18 -24.19 -3.24
N THR A 290 -7.49 -24.39 -3.21
CA THR A 290 -8.18 -25.33 -4.11
C THR A 290 -8.82 -24.56 -5.26
N ILE A 291 -8.53 -24.96 -6.49
CA ILE A 291 -9.11 -24.41 -7.72
C ILE A 291 -10.09 -25.43 -8.30
N LYS A 292 -11.36 -25.05 -8.44
CA LYS A 292 -12.44 -25.93 -8.92
C LYS A 292 -13.51 -25.15 -9.69
N ASN A 293 -14.39 -25.83 -10.39
CA ASN A 293 -15.40 -25.18 -11.23
C ASN A 293 -16.48 -24.46 -10.41
N LYS A 294 -16.97 -25.09 -9.33
CA LYS A 294 -17.97 -24.52 -8.41
C LYS A 294 -17.34 -24.27 -7.06
N ILE A 295 -17.44 -23.03 -6.59
CA ILE A 295 -17.01 -22.61 -5.25
C ILE A 295 -18.19 -22.75 -4.31
N ASP A 296 -17.99 -23.37 -3.16
CA ASP A 296 -19.01 -23.50 -2.14
C ASP A 296 -19.01 -22.23 -1.28
N ASP A 297 -20.09 -21.47 -1.37
CA ASP A 297 -20.47 -20.32 -0.55
C ASP A 297 -19.33 -19.32 -0.25
N ASP A 298 -19.04 -18.45 -1.20
CA ASP A 298 -18.16 -17.33 -0.94
C ASP A 298 -18.83 -16.01 -1.35
N ASN A 299 -19.32 -15.27 -0.37
CA ASN A 299 -19.90 -13.94 -0.56
C ASN A 299 -18.88 -12.86 -0.91
N LYS A 300 -17.59 -13.21 -1.09
CA LYS A 300 -16.55 -12.25 -1.45
C LYS A 300 -16.67 -11.85 -2.91
N LEU A 301 -16.86 -10.56 -3.14
CA LEU A 301 -16.97 -9.99 -4.48
C LEU A 301 -15.63 -10.03 -5.24
N ILE A 302 -14.53 -9.88 -4.51
CA ILE A 302 -13.17 -9.88 -5.05
C ILE A 302 -12.36 -10.93 -4.33
N LYS A 303 -11.61 -11.73 -5.08
CA LYS A 303 -10.74 -12.79 -4.56
C LYS A 303 -9.32 -12.33 -4.38
N GLY A 304 -8.80 -11.55 -5.33
CA GLY A 304 -7.41 -11.12 -5.30
C GLY A 304 -7.15 -9.85 -6.10
N ILE A 305 -6.01 -9.26 -5.79
CA ILE A 305 -5.42 -8.13 -6.53
C ILE A 305 -4.08 -8.61 -7.07
N SER A 306 -3.89 -8.46 -8.37
CA SER A 306 -2.63 -8.80 -9.02
C SER A 306 -2.06 -7.59 -9.75
N SER A 307 -0.75 -7.59 -10.07
CA SER A 307 -0.13 -6.47 -10.76
C SER A 307 1.06 -6.87 -11.62
N ILE A 308 1.24 -6.16 -12.72
CA ILE A 308 2.40 -6.22 -13.60
C ILE A 308 3.13 -4.89 -13.48
N ASN A 309 4.38 -4.92 -13.01
CA ASN A 309 5.27 -3.77 -13.05
C ASN A 309 6.03 -3.75 -14.40
N GLY A 310 6.52 -2.58 -14.82
CA GLY A 310 7.18 -2.45 -16.13
C GLY A 310 6.19 -2.59 -17.29
N THR A 311 5.08 -1.89 -17.21
CA THR A 311 4.10 -1.73 -18.29
C THR A 311 4.44 -0.50 -19.12
N ALA A 312 4.32 -0.60 -20.44
CA ALA A 312 4.28 0.55 -21.32
C ALA A 312 2.94 0.60 -22.06
N LEU A 313 2.40 1.81 -22.22
CA LEU A 313 1.21 2.06 -23.04
C LEU A 313 1.61 2.70 -24.36
N ILE A 314 1.15 2.13 -25.46
CA ILE A 314 1.26 2.69 -26.81
C ILE A 314 -0.14 3.06 -27.27
N THR A 315 -0.35 4.30 -27.67
CA THR A 315 -1.66 4.76 -28.15
C THR A 315 -1.56 5.02 -29.66
N VAL A 316 -2.35 4.26 -30.39
CA VAL A 316 -2.57 4.46 -31.84
C VAL A 316 -3.72 5.43 -31.97
N THR A 317 -3.46 6.60 -32.56
CA THR A 317 -4.45 7.70 -32.67
C THR A 317 -4.46 8.26 -34.08
N GLY A 318 -5.66 8.41 -34.66
CA GLY A 318 -5.84 9.00 -35.96
C GLY A 318 -7.29 9.35 -36.28
N LEU A 319 -7.49 10.47 -36.97
CA LEU A 319 -8.83 10.88 -37.40
C LEU A 319 -9.42 9.93 -38.45
N SER A 320 -8.56 9.28 -39.23
CA SER A 320 -8.93 8.29 -40.25
C SER A 320 -9.26 6.90 -39.71
N MET A 321 -9.18 6.70 -38.38
CA MET A 321 -9.53 5.40 -37.76
C MET A 321 -11.04 5.21 -37.61
N VAL A 322 -11.81 6.31 -37.54
CA VAL A 322 -13.24 6.26 -37.28
C VAL A 322 -13.99 5.61 -38.46
N GLY A 323 -14.70 4.50 -38.20
CA GLY A 323 -15.45 3.77 -39.22
C GLY A 323 -14.62 2.93 -40.18
N VAL A 324 -13.29 2.83 -40.00
CA VAL A 324 -12.40 2.03 -40.85
C VAL A 324 -12.28 0.61 -40.35
N ILE A 325 -12.74 -0.35 -41.14
CA ILE A 325 -12.68 -1.77 -40.81
C ILE A 325 -11.24 -2.30 -40.90
N GLY A 326 -10.80 -3.02 -39.87
CA GLY A 326 -9.55 -3.78 -39.91
C GLY A 326 -8.33 -3.10 -39.28
N VAL A 327 -8.43 -1.89 -38.73
CA VAL A 327 -7.32 -1.20 -38.04
C VAL A 327 -6.76 -2.06 -36.91
N ASN A 328 -7.62 -2.59 -36.03
CA ASN A 328 -7.20 -3.46 -34.94
C ASN A 328 -6.51 -4.76 -35.44
N ARG A 329 -6.98 -5.33 -36.56
CA ARG A 329 -6.29 -6.49 -37.17
C ARG A 329 -4.83 -6.13 -37.54
N ARG A 330 -4.62 -4.98 -38.17
CA ARG A 330 -3.28 -4.53 -38.57
C ARG A 330 -2.39 -4.34 -37.34
N ILE A 331 -2.89 -3.65 -36.30
CA ILE A 331 -2.17 -3.45 -35.03
C ILE A 331 -1.72 -4.81 -34.45
N PHE A 332 -2.65 -5.75 -34.26
CA PHE A 332 -2.33 -7.01 -33.63
C PHE A 332 -1.48 -7.94 -34.51
N THR A 333 -1.67 -7.91 -35.83
CA THR A 333 -0.85 -8.70 -36.74
C THR A 333 0.60 -8.22 -36.72
N ALA A 334 0.82 -6.92 -36.86
CA ALA A 334 2.15 -6.33 -36.84
C ALA A 334 2.93 -6.65 -35.54
N LEU A 335 2.27 -6.59 -34.39
CA LEU A 335 2.90 -6.93 -33.10
C LEU A 335 3.11 -8.45 -32.95
N ALA A 336 2.18 -9.29 -33.44
CA ALA A 336 2.26 -10.74 -33.33
C ALA A 336 3.40 -11.30 -34.21
N ASP A 337 3.63 -10.73 -35.38
CA ASP A 337 4.71 -11.12 -36.30
C ASP A 337 6.09 -10.94 -35.68
N GLU A 338 6.25 -9.94 -34.79
CA GLU A 338 7.47 -9.69 -34.01
C GLU A 338 7.46 -10.39 -32.66
N GLY A 339 6.44 -11.21 -32.36
CA GLY A 339 6.33 -11.94 -31.10
C GLY A 339 6.01 -11.09 -29.88
N ILE A 340 5.53 -9.87 -30.06
CA ILE A 340 5.21 -8.92 -29.00
C ILE A 340 3.83 -9.25 -28.40
N SER A 341 3.79 -9.52 -27.10
CA SER A 341 2.56 -9.86 -26.38
C SER A 341 1.82 -8.61 -25.89
N VAL A 342 0.55 -8.49 -26.26
CA VAL A 342 -0.37 -7.46 -25.75
C VAL A 342 -1.22 -8.06 -24.63
N PHE A 343 -1.16 -7.47 -23.43
CA PHE A 343 -1.91 -7.97 -22.28
C PHE A 343 -3.06 -7.04 -21.83
N MET A 344 -3.15 -5.86 -22.40
CA MET A 344 -4.23 -4.90 -22.16
C MET A 344 -4.60 -4.16 -23.43
N VAL A 345 -5.89 -3.99 -23.68
CA VAL A 345 -6.44 -3.16 -24.75
C VAL A 345 -7.50 -2.25 -24.18
N SER A 346 -7.40 -0.97 -24.46
CA SER A 346 -8.40 0.02 -24.08
C SER A 346 -8.72 0.89 -25.31
N GLN A 347 -9.95 0.83 -25.78
CA GLN A 347 -10.41 1.60 -26.92
C GLN A 347 -11.58 2.49 -26.53
N ALA A 348 -11.52 3.78 -26.85
CA ALA A 348 -12.64 4.67 -26.67
C ALA A 348 -13.73 4.41 -27.70
N SER A 349 -15.00 4.65 -27.35
CA SER A 349 -16.14 4.46 -28.24
C SER A 349 -16.10 5.32 -29.51
N SER A 350 -15.29 6.38 -29.51
CA SER A 350 -15.09 7.26 -30.69
C SER A 350 -14.23 6.61 -31.79
N GLU A 351 -13.65 5.44 -31.54
CA GLU A 351 -12.78 4.68 -32.45
C GLU A 351 -11.54 5.45 -32.94
N ASN A 352 -11.32 6.68 -32.49
CA ASN A 352 -10.20 7.53 -32.92
C ASN A 352 -8.88 7.21 -32.21
N SER A 353 -8.92 6.38 -31.17
CA SER A 353 -7.72 5.96 -30.46
C SER A 353 -7.87 4.56 -29.84
N THR A 354 -6.81 3.74 -29.97
CA THR A 354 -6.66 2.45 -29.32
C THR A 354 -5.35 2.45 -28.53
N SER A 355 -5.45 2.23 -27.22
CA SER A 355 -4.30 2.10 -26.32
C SER A 355 -4.03 0.63 -26.04
N ILE A 356 -2.79 0.20 -26.23
CA ILE A 356 -2.34 -1.17 -25.98
C ILE A 356 -1.27 -1.19 -24.89
N GLY A 357 -1.37 -2.16 -24.01
CA GLY A 357 -0.39 -2.42 -22.93
C GLY A 357 0.55 -3.55 -23.34
N VAL A 358 1.85 -3.24 -23.37
CA VAL A 358 2.93 -4.18 -23.62
C VAL A 358 3.93 -4.12 -22.47
N LYS A 359 4.85 -5.10 -22.38
CA LYS A 359 5.96 -5.00 -21.46
C LYS A 359 6.85 -3.81 -21.84
N GLU A 360 7.43 -3.17 -20.84
CA GLU A 360 8.30 -2.00 -21.05
C GLU A 360 9.55 -2.36 -21.88
N GLU A 361 10.04 -3.58 -21.76
CA GLU A 361 11.19 -4.10 -22.56
C GLU A 361 10.87 -4.20 -24.04
N ASP A 362 9.61 -4.48 -24.42
CA ASP A 362 9.17 -4.63 -25.80
C ASP A 362 8.69 -3.30 -26.42
N ALA A 363 8.62 -2.22 -25.62
CA ALA A 363 7.93 -0.98 -26.02
C ALA A 363 8.54 -0.27 -27.22
N ASP A 364 9.86 -0.21 -27.30
CA ASP A 364 10.55 0.50 -28.39
C ASP A 364 10.40 -0.24 -29.73
N GLU A 365 10.49 -1.57 -29.72
CA GLU A 365 10.28 -2.37 -30.92
C GLU A 365 8.82 -2.33 -31.35
N ALA A 366 7.88 -2.39 -30.41
CA ALA A 366 6.46 -2.25 -30.70
C ALA A 366 6.13 -0.90 -31.38
N VAL A 367 6.71 0.19 -30.90
CA VAL A 367 6.55 1.53 -31.50
C VAL A 367 7.11 1.55 -32.92
N LYS A 368 8.29 0.99 -33.14
CA LYS A 368 8.95 0.94 -34.44
C LYS A 368 8.11 0.14 -35.46
N VAL A 369 7.63 -1.02 -35.06
CA VAL A 369 6.80 -1.89 -35.89
C VAL A 369 5.48 -1.22 -36.27
N LEU A 370 4.80 -0.61 -35.33
CA LEU A 370 3.53 0.09 -35.55
C LEU A 370 3.71 1.33 -36.42
N ASN A 371 4.75 2.13 -36.21
CA ASN A 371 5.03 3.30 -37.06
C ASN A 371 5.40 2.88 -38.51
N LYS A 372 6.02 1.72 -38.69
CA LYS A 372 6.29 1.15 -40.01
C LYS A 372 5.00 0.67 -40.68
N GLU A 373 4.15 -0.05 -39.95
CA GLU A 373 2.87 -0.57 -40.45
C GLU A 373 1.92 0.55 -40.92
N PHE A 374 1.91 1.67 -40.21
CA PHE A 374 1.03 2.81 -40.50
C PHE A 374 1.79 4.00 -41.13
N SER A 375 2.94 3.75 -41.77
CA SER A 375 3.77 4.84 -42.31
C SER A 375 3.06 5.73 -43.35
N ALA A 376 2.27 5.13 -44.24
CA ALA A 376 1.52 5.87 -45.24
C ALA A 376 0.49 6.83 -44.59
N GLU A 377 -0.27 6.35 -43.64
CA GLU A 377 -1.29 7.15 -42.93
C GLU A 377 -0.66 8.24 -42.06
N ILE A 378 0.56 8.01 -41.56
CA ILE A 378 1.32 9.03 -40.79
C ILE A 378 1.85 10.10 -41.74
N GLU A 379 2.40 9.74 -42.93
CA GLU A 379 2.88 10.67 -43.94
C GLU A 379 1.76 11.54 -44.49
N ASP A 380 0.57 10.96 -44.71
CA ASP A 380 -0.63 11.70 -45.15
C ASP A 380 -1.28 12.53 -44.03
N GLY A 381 -0.77 12.49 -42.80
CA GLY A 381 -1.33 13.20 -41.66
C GLY A 381 -2.67 12.62 -41.13
N ALA A 382 -3.07 11.45 -41.59
CA ALA A 382 -4.29 10.76 -41.20
C ALA A 382 -4.17 10.07 -39.84
N MET A 383 -2.94 9.71 -39.46
CA MET A 383 -2.58 9.15 -38.14
C MET A 383 -1.39 9.90 -37.55
N PHE A 384 -1.31 9.89 -36.23
CA PHE A 384 -0.19 10.49 -35.50
C PHE A 384 0.91 9.45 -35.27
N PRO A 385 2.20 9.87 -35.30
CA PRO A 385 3.29 8.97 -34.90
C PRO A 385 3.08 8.42 -33.50
N MET A 386 3.27 7.11 -33.34
CA MET A 386 3.06 6.43 -32.06
C MET A 386 4.27 6.60 -31.17
N HIS A 387 4.00 6.74 -29.88
CA HIS A 387 5.01 6.82 -28.83
C HIS A 387 4.63 5.93 -27.66
N ALA A 388 5.62 5.35 -27.00
CA ALA A 388 5.41 4.57 -25.78
C ALA A 388 5.46 5.45 -24.54
N LYS A 389 4.46 5.35 -23.69
CA LYS A 389 4.46 5.89 -22.32
C LYS A 389 4.97 4.81 -21.38
N LYS A 390 6.19 4.95 -20.91
CA LYS A 390 6.90 4.03 -20.00
C LYS A 390 6.74 4.43 -18.53
N GLY A 391 7.31 3.64 -17.61
CA GLY A 391 7.26 3.89 -16.17
C GLY A 391 5.87 3.66 -15.57
N LEU A 392 5.15 2.68 -16.08
CA LEU A 392 3.78 2.36 -15.69
C LEU A 392 3.69 0.96 -15.06
N ALA A 393 2.59 0.75 -14.35
CA ALA A 393 2.21 -0.54 -13.81
C ALA A 393 0.72 -0.79 -14.06
N THR A 394 0.39 -2.04 -14.39
CA THR A 394 -0.99 -2.50 -14.53
C THR A 394 -1.41 -3.20 -13.25
N VAL A 395 -2.58 -2.89 -12.74
CA VAL A 395 -3.20 -3.53 -11.57
C VAL A 395 -4.54 -4.10 -11.99
N ALA A 396 -4.84 -5.31 -11.53
CA ALA A 396 -6.13 -5.94 -11.75
C ALA A 396 -6.75 -6.40 -10.43
N ILE A 397 -8.04 -6.13 -10.26
CA ILE A 397 -8.88 -6.78 -9.24
C ILE A 397 -9.62 -7.93 -9.92
N VAL A 398 -9.66 -9.08 -9.25
CA VAL A 398 -10.21 -10.32 -9.81
C VAL A 398 -11.24 -10.94 -8.87
N GLY A 399 -12.37 -11.38 -9.42
CA GLY A 399 -13.40 -12.12 -8.70
C GLY A 399 -14.64 -12.38 -9.56
N ASP A 400 -15.10 -13.61 -9.61
CA ASP A 400 -16.29 -14.02 -10.37
C ASP A 400 -17.58 -13.38 -9.83
N ASN A 401 -17.66 -13.14 -8.52
CA ASN A 401 -18.81 -12.53 -7.86
C ASN A 401 -18.95 -11.02 -8.13
N MET A 402 -18.01 -10.41 -8.86
CA MET A 402 -18.17 -9.03 -9.34
C MET A 402 -19.26 -8.89 -10.40
N LYS A 403 -19.55 -9.99 -11.09
CA LYS A 403 -20.55 -10.03 -12.16
C LYS A 403 -21.91 -9.59 -11.63
N HIS A 404 -22.47 -8.58 -12.26
CA HIS A 404 -23.76 -7.95 -11.88
C HIS A 404 -23.74 -7.27 -10.48
N ALA A 405 -22.59 -7.19 -9.79
CA ALA A 405 -22.49 -6.50 -8.51
C ALA A 405 -22.38 -4.98 -8.71
N ALA A 406 -23.44 -4.26 -8.35
CA ALA A 406 -23.46 -2.81 -8.47
C ALA A 406 -22.43 -2.13 -7.57
N GLY A 407 -21.82 -1.06 -8.08
CA GLY A 407 -20.94 -0.20 -7.29
C GLY A 407 -19.46 -0.61 -7.21
N ILE A 408 -19.04 -1.75 -7.75
CA ILE A 408 -17.64 -2.22 -7.69
C ILE A 408 -16.69 -1.22 -8.36
N SER A 409 -16.97 -0.82 -9.60
CA SER A 409 -16.17 0.15 -10.34
C SER A 409 -16.16 1.52 -9.63
N GLY A 410 -17.30 1.95 -9.08
CA GLY A 410 -17.40 3.18 -8.28
C GLY A 410 -16.54 3.12 -7.03
N LYS A 411 -16.54 1.99 -6.31
CA LYS A 411 -15.69 1.76 -5.13
C LYS A 411 -14.21 1.74 -5.52
N LEU A 412 -13.85 1.06 -6.61
CA LEU A 412 -12.48 0.98 -7.13
C LEU A 412 -11.93 2.37 -7.45
N PHE A 413 -12.55 3.07 -8.41
CA PHE A 413 -12.05 4.37 -8.86
C PHE A 413 -12.21 5.46 -7.79
N GLY A 414 -13.26 5.40 -6.98
CA GLY A 414 -13.43 6.28 -5.83
C GLY A 414 -12.35 6.11 -4.77
N THR A 415 -11.91 4.89 -4.50
CA THR A 415 -10.80 4.60 -3.57
C THR A 415 -9.48 5.14 -4.10
N LEU A 416 -9.17 4.91 -5.37
CA LEU A 416 -7.96 5.44 -6.02
C LEU A 416 -7.97 6.97 -6.05
N GLY A 417 -9.09 7.59 -6.46
CA GLY A 417 -9.23 9.05 -6.57
C GLY A 417 -9.09 9.75 -5.23
N ARG A 418 -9.76 9.27 -4.17
CA ARG A 418 -9.60 9.81 -2.80
C ARG A 418 -8.16 9.67 -2.27
N SER A 419 -7.43 8.69 -2.75
CA SER A 419 -6.02 8.50 -2.39
C SER A 419 -5.06 9.30 -3.29
N GLY A 420 -5.59 10.11 -4.21
CA GLY A 420 -4.82 10.95 -5.14
C GLY A 420 -4.10 10.15 -6.23
N ILE A 421 -4.61 8.97 -6.57
CA ILE A 421 -4.04 8.12 -7.61
C ILE A 421 -4.81 8.35 -8.91
N SER A 422 -4.10 8.81 -9.95
CA SER A 422 -4.64 8.97 -11.28
C SER A 422 -4.58 7.66 -12.06
N VAL A 423 -5.71 7.23 -12.58
CA VAL A 423 -5.80 6.11 -13.52
C VAL A 423 -5.56 6.62 -14.94
N ILE A 424 -4.63 6.00 -15.65
CA ILE A 424 -4.20 6.41 -16.99
C ILE A 424 -5.04 5.72 -18.08
N ALA A 425 -5.30 4.43 -17.89
CA ALA A 425 -6.15 3.63 -18.76
C ALA A 425 -6.85 2.56 -17.91
N CYS A 426 -7.99 2.06 -18.38
CA CYS A 426 -8.68 0.95 -17.73
C CYS A 426 -9.32 0.04 -18.79
N ALA A 427 -9.50 -1.22 -18.43
CA ALA A 427 -10.21 -2.21 -19.22
C ALA A 427 -11.07 -3.10 -18.31
N GLN A 428 -12.32 -3.30 -18.71
CA GLN A 428 -13.25 -4.22 -18.09
C GLN A 428 -13.98 -4.97 -19.20
N GLY A 429 -13.85 -6.29 -19.23
CA GLY A 429 -14.57 -7.13 -20.20
C GLY A 429 -16.03 -7.36 -19.80
N ALA A 430 -16.84 -7.78 -20.73
CA ALA A 430 -18.25 -8.15 -20.48
C ALA A 430 -18.41 -9.37 -19.57
N SER A 431 -17.34 -10.13 -19.33
CA SER A 431 -17.30 -11.22 -18.34
C SER A 431 -17.37 -10.71 -16.91
N GLU A 432 -16.96 -9.45 -16.68
CA GLU A 432 -16.91 -8.79 -15.36
C GLU A 432 -16.10 -9.54 -14.30
N THR A 433 -15.22 -10.46 -14.72
CA THR A 433 -14.38 -11.26 -13.80
C THR A 433 -13.12 -10.54 -13.36
N ASN A 434 -12.70 -9.51 -14.11
CA ASN A 434 -11.61 -8.62 -13.72
C ASN A 434 -11.92 -7.17 -14.13
N ILE A 435 -11.29 -6.23 -13.40
CA ILE A 435 -11.15 -4.84 -13.80
C ILE A 435 -9.66 -4.54 -13.72
N SER A 436 -9.05 -4.25 -14.85
CA SER A 436 -7.65 -3.87 -14.95
C SER A 436 -7.49 -2.38 -15.23
N PHE A 437 -6.47 -1.77 -14.66
CA PHE A 437 -6.18 -0.35 -14.84
C PHE A 437 -4.69 -0.07 -14.72
N VAL A 438 -4.26 1.03 -15.34
CA VAL A 438 -2.86 1.45 -15.42
C VAL A 438 -2.63 2.70 -14.59
N VAL A 439 -1.57 2.67 -13.80
CA VAL A 439 -1.09 3.78 -12.98
C VAL A 439 0.40 4.00 -13.23
N LYS A 440 0.96 5.14 -12.80
CA LYS A 440 2.41 5.29 -12.75
C LYS A 440 3.03 4.31 -11.76
N SER A 441 4.21 3.76 -12.06
CA SER A 441 4.91 2.77 -11.21
C SER A 441 5.14 3.29 -9.78
N GLU A 442 5.36 4.60 -9.58
CA GLU A 442 5.49 5.22 -8.25
C GLU A 442 4.25 5.03 -7.36
N TYR A 443 3.05 4.92 -7.96
CA TYR A 443 1.79 4.70 -7.23
C TYR A 443 1.39 3.23 -7.08
N LEU A 444 2.13 2.28 -7.68
CA LEU A 444 1.77 0.86 -7.64
C LEU A 444 1.54 0.36 -6.21
N ARG A 445 2.53 0.55 -5.35
CA ARG A 445 2.44 0.09 -3.95
C ARG A 445 1.28 0.74 -3.19
N LYS A 446 1.06 2.03 -3.41
CA LYS A 446 -0.05 2.77 -2.80
C LYS A 446 -1.39 2.24 -3.29
N SER A 447 -1.52 2.00 -4.62
CA SER A 447 -2.73 1.44 -5.22
C SER A 447 -3.09 0.08 -4.63
N LEU A 448 -2.12 -0.82 -4.55
CA LEU A 448 -2.32 -2.16 -3.98
C LEU A 448 -2.79 -2.09 -2.52
N ASN A 449 -2.18 -1.24 -1.69
CA ASN A 449 -2.55 -1.09 -0.29
C ASN A 449 -3.97 -0.53 -0.10
N VAL A 450 -4.31 0.58 -0.78
CA VAL A 450 -5.64 1.20 -0.61
C VAL A 450 -6.76 0.30 -1.12
N LEU A 451 -6.50 -0.47 -2.18
CA LEU A 451 -7.47 -1.42 -2.72
C LEU A 451 -7.62 -2.64 -1.82
N HIS A 452 -6.51 -3.20 -1.31
CA HIS A 452 -6.56 -4.32 -0.39
C HIS A 452 -7.35 -3.96 0.87
N ASP A 453 -7.08 -2.80 1.47
CA ASP A 453 -7.84 -2.29 2.61
C ASP A 453 -9.32 -2.11 2.27
N SER A 454 -9.61 -1.55 1.11
CA SER A 454 -10.99 -1.25 0.71
C SER A 454 -11.82 -2.51 0.43
N PHE A 455 -11.22 -3.55 -0.16
CA PHE A 455 -11.98 -4.71 -0.67
C PHE A 455 -11.89 -5.95 0.20
N PHE A 456 -10.76 -6.18 0.87
CA PHE A 456 -10.59 -7.42 1.63
C PHE A 456 -10.92 -7.26 3.11
N LEU A 457 -11.40 -6.04 3.50
CA LEU A 457 -11.57 -5.74 4.91
C LEU A 457 -10.34 -6.28 5.66
N SER A 458 -9.23 -5.53 5.61
CA SER A 458 -8.35 -5.65 6.75
C SER A 458 -9.29 -5.56 7.95
N GLU A 459 -9.22 -6.46 8.88
CA GLU A 459 -10.01 -6.40 10.12
C GLU A 459 -9.94 -5.01 10.76
N TYR A 460 -9.07 -4.15 10.20
CA TYR A 460 -8.75 -2.83 10.74
C TYR A 460 -8.59 -1.79 9.65
N LYS A 461 -9.27 -0.65 9.81
CA LYS A 461 -8.94 0.58 9.11
C LYS A 461 -7.60 1.07 9.61
N VAL A 462 -6.65 1.37 8.71
CA VAL A 462 -5.31 1.84 9.09
C VAL A 462 -5.18 3.34 8.81
N LEU A 463 -4.78 4.13 9.83
CA LEU A 463 -4.27 5.49 9.66
C LEU A 463 -2.77 5.51 9.93
N ASN A 464 -2.01 6.09 9.02
CA ASN A 464 -0.56 6.22 9.11
C ASN A 464 -0.19 7.63 9.60
N LEU A 465 0.34 7.73 10.81
CA LEU A 465 0.58 8.98 11.51
C LEU A 465 2.04 9.39 11.42
N PHE A 466 2.29 10.64 11.03
CA PHE A 466 3.57 11.33 11.12
C PHE A 466 3.46 12.39 12.22
N ILE A 467 4.06 12.15 13.37
CA ILE A 467 3.97 13.05 14.55
C ILE A 467 5.20 13.95 14.61
N CYS A 468 4.99 15.25 14.46
CA CYS A 468 6.02 16.26 14.57
C CYS A 468 5.89 17.02 15.89
N GLY A 469 6.98 17.05 16.67
CA GLY A 469 7.00 17.64 18.01
C GLY A 469 6.73 16.61 19.11
N ILE A 470 7.77 16.31 19.89
CA ILE A 470 7.74 15.37 21.03
C ILE A 470 7.86 16.08 22.39
N GLY A 471 7.49 17.35 22.41
CA GLY A 471 7.39 18.14 23.64
C GLY A 471 6.22 17.69 24.51
N THR A 472 5.71 18.61 25.31
CA THR A 472 4.68 18.34 26.32
C THR A 472 3.42 17.68 25.73
N VAL A 473 2.89 18.21 24.62
CA VAL A 473 1.67 17.69 23.97
C VAL A 473 1.95 16.40 23.19
N GLY A 474 2.96 16.41 22.32
CA GLY A 474 3.22 15.26 21.45
C GLY A 474 3.64 14.00 22.21
N SER A 475 4.39 14.13 23.31
CA SER A 475 4.73 12.97 24.14
C SER A 475 3.49 12.36 24.82
N LYS A 476 2.54 13.20 25.26
CA LYS A 476 1.26 12.73 25.82
C LYS A 476 0.36 12.11 24.76
N LEU A 477 0.38 12.63 23.54
CA LEU A 477 -0.33 12.02 22.42
C LEU A 477 0.19 10.59 22.11
N ILE A 478 1.52 10.43 22.01
CA ILE A 478 2.14 9.13 21.78
C ILE A 478 1.79 8.15 22.91
N GLU A 479 1.78 8.61 24.16
CA GLU A 479 1.37 7.81 25.32
C GLU A 479 -0.10 7.37 25.20
N GLN A 480 -1.01 8.27 24.83
CA GLN A 480 -2.43 7.97 24.65
C GLN A 480 -2.66 6.98 23.49
N ILE A 481 -1.98 7.17 22.35
CA ILE A 481 -2.04 6.24 21.22
C ILE A 481 -1.60 4.84 21.67
N ARG A 482 -0.47 4.74 22.37
CA ARG A 482 0.04 3.46 22.88
C ARG A 482 -0.95 2.78 23.84
N LYS A 483 -1.52 3.54 24.75
CA LYS A 483 -2.45 3.03 25.76
C LYS A 483 -3.76 2.51 25.15
N GLN A 484 -4.28 3.20 24.12
CA GLN A 484 -5.57 2.86 23.51
C GLN A 484 -5.43 1.94 22.29
N TYR A 485 -4.21 1.56 21.91
CA TYR A 485 -3.95 0.80 20.67
C TYR A 485 -4.80 -0.48 20.54
N ASN A 486 -4.85 -1.30 21.61
CA ASN A 486 -5.61 -2.56 21.59
C ASN A 486 -7.12 -2.32 21.60
N GLU A 487 -7.60 -1.39 22.41
CA GLU A 487 -9.02 -1.04 22.47
C GLU A 487 -9.55 -0.52 21.13
N LEU A 488 -8.81 0.37 20.48
CA LEU A 488 -9.17 0.88 19.13
C LEU A 488 -9.20 -0.25 18.10
N LYS A 489 -8.25 -1.16 18.19
CA LYS A 489 -8.17 -2.29 17.29
C LYS A 489 -9.39 -3.22 17.46
N GLU A 490 -9.75 -3.56 18.68
CA GLU A 490 -10.83 -4.50 18.99
C GLU A 490 -12.22 -3.87 18.84
N ARG A 491 -12.41 -2.66 19.38
CA ARG A 491 -13.74 -2.02 19.43
C ARG A 491 -14.09 -1.27 18.15
N ASN A 492 -13.12 -0.56 17.58
CA ASN A 492 -13.35 0.35 16.45
C ASN A 492 -12.80 -0.20 15.12
N GLN A 493 -12.18 -1.38 15.13
CA GLN A 493 -11.49 -1.94 13.98
C GLN A 493 -10.52 -0.90 13.34
N LEU A 494 -9.84 -0.12 14.20
CA LEU A 494 -8.92 0.92 13.80
C LEU A 494 -7.50 0.62 14.29
N LYS A 495 -6.54 0.64 13.38
CA LYS A 495 -5.11 0.60 13.68
C LYS A 495 -4.50 1.97 13.45
N LEU A 496 -4.00 2.60 14.51
CA LEU A 496 -3.18 3.80 14.41
C LEU A 496 -1.71 3.37 14.26
N ASN A 497 -1.16 3.53 13.07
CA ASN A 497 0.20 3.15 12.73
C ASN A 497 1.10 4.40 12.74
N VAL A 498 1.93 4.58 13.76
CA VAL A 498 2.87 5.71 13.81
C VAL A 498 4.07 5.35 12.95
N VAL A 499 4.16 5.96 11.77
CA VAL A 499 5.19 5.68 10.74
C VAL A 499 6.32 6.70 10.73
N GLY A 500 6.14 7.84 11.39
CA GLY A 500 7.16 8.87 11.53
C GLY A 500 7.04 9.64 12.84
N ILE A 501 8.16 9.91 13.48
CA ILE A 501 8.26 10.80 14.66
C ILE A 501 9.42 11.75 14.42
N ALA A 502 9.16 13.07 14.58
CA ALA A 502 10.15 14.11 14.42
C ALA A 502 10.23 15.02 15.66
N SER A 503 11.44 15.40 16.00
CA SER A 503 11.77 16.47 16.96
C SER A 503 12.29 17.70 16.20
N SER A 504 12.75 18.71 16.92
CA SER A 504 13.41 19.89 16.33
C SER A 504 14.77 19.59 15.68
N LYS A 505 15.35 18.41 15.95
CA LYS A 505 16.71 18.05 15.52
C LYS A 505 16.75 16.79 14.65
N ASN A 506 15.95 15.80 14.98
CA ASN A 506 16.02 14.46 14.44
C ASN A 506 14.64 13.96 14.00
N ALA A 507 14.62 13.00 13.06
CA ALA A 507 13.41 12.30 12.68
C ALA A 507 13.69 10.80 12.46
N ILE A 508 12.71 9.96 12.79
CA ILE A 508 12.73 8.52 12.54
C ILE A 508 11.50 8.11 11.78
N PHE A 509 11.68 7.16 10.88
CA PHE A 509 10.62 6.64 10.02
C PHE A 509 10.67 5.13 9.94
N ASN A 510 9.51 4.50 9.91
CA ASN A 510 9.34 3.10 9.60
C ASN A 510 7.97 2.89 8.95
N ARG A 511 7.96 2.45 7.70
CA ARG A 511 6.73 2.24 6.92
C ARG A 511 5.77 1.24 7.59
N ASP A 512 6.29 0.29 8.33
CA ASP A 512 5.52 -0.76 9.00
C ASP A 512 5.04 -0.37 10.41
N GLY A 513 5.47 0.80 10.88
CA GLY A 513 5.19 1.34 12.20
C GLY A 513 6.40 1.32 13.14
N LEU A 514 6.49 2.37 13.95
CA LEU A 514 7.53 2.55 14.95
C LEU A 514 7.16 1.87 16.26
N ASN A 515 8.15 1.34 16.97
CA ASN A 515 7.96 0.88 18.34
C ASN A 515 7.88 2.08 19.29
N LEU A 516 6.68 2.33 19.82
CA LEU A 516 6.42 3.49 20.68
C LEU A 516 6.98 3.36 22.09
N SER A 517 7.53 2.19 22.48
CA SER A 517 8.10 2.00 23.81
C SER A 517 9.52 2.57 23.93
N ASN A 518 10.30 2.56 22.83
CA ASN A 518 11.69 3.01 22.80
C ASN A 518 11.98 4.15 21.80
N TYR A 519 10.93 4.79 21.27
CA TYR A 519 11.07 5.81 20.21
C TYR A 519 12.02 6.94 20.56
N ARG A 520 12.13 7.32 21.86
CA ARG A 520 13.00 8.42 22.30
C ARG A 520 14.48 8.10 22.15
N GLU A 521 14.87 6.84 22.43
CA GLU A 521 16.25 6.36 22.28
C GLU A 521 16.60 6.28 20.80
N THR A 522 15.73 5.65 20.02
CA THR A 522 15.89 5.56 18.56
C THR A 522 16.00 6.94 17.91
N LEU A 523 15.18 7.92 18.36
CA LEU A 523 15.21 9.28 17.82
C LEU A 523 16.51 10.01 18.17
N LYS A 524 17.07 9.80 19.36
CA LYS A 524 18.35 10.41 19.76
C LYS A 524 19.53 9.90 18.95
N SER A 525 19.47 8.65 18.51
CA SER A 525 20.52 8.00 17.72
C SER A 525 20.34 8.15 16.21
N SER A 526 19.28 8.82 15.75
CA SER A 526 18.98 8.99 14.33
C SER A 526 19.67 10.22 13.73
N ASP A 527 19.73 10.25 12.40
CA ASP A 527 20.34 11.35 11.66
C ASP A 527 19.60 12.69 11.86
N PRO A 528 20.31 13.83 11.79
CA PRO A 528 19.71 15.15 11.85
C PRO A 528 18.74 15.39 10.70
N SER A 529 17.61 16.01 11.04
CA SER A 529 16.56 16.35 10.08
C SER A 529 16.28 17.86 10.09
N SER A 530 15.74 18.36 8.96
CA SER A 530 15.22 19.72 8.84
C SER A 530 13.75 19.67 8.41
N PRO A 531 13.00 20.77 8.49
CA PRO A 531 11.64 20.82 7.99
C PRO A 531 11.50 20.36 6.52
N GLU A 532 12.43 20.75 5.65
CA GLU A 532 12.44 20.37 4.24
C GLU A 532 12.70 18.88 4.07
N LYS A 533 13.73 18.33 4.74
CA LYS A 533 14.02 16.89 4.72
C LYS A 533 12.85 16.07 5.25
N LEU A 534 12.20 16.55 6.31
CA LEU A 534 11.01 15.93 6.89
C LEU A 534 9.89 15.86 5.84
N ARG A 535 9.59 16.99 5.17
CA ARG A 535 8.59 17.06 4.11
C ARG A 535 8.90 16.09 2.98
N ASP A 536 10.11 16.17 2.44
CA ASP A 536 10.51 15.40 1.27
C ASP A 536 10.44 13.89 1.58
N HIS A 537 10.93 13.47 2.74
CA HIS A 537 10.87 12.07 3.15
C HIS A 537 9.43 11.57 3.34
N ILE A 538 8.54 12.37 3.96
CA ILE A 538 7.12 12.00 4.13
C ILE A 538 6.43 11.85 2.77
N VAL A 539 6.71 12.76 1.83
CA VAL A 539 6.14 12.70 0.48
C VAL A 539 6.68 11.51 -0.30
N GLU A 540 8.00 11.25 -0.24
CA GLU A 540 8.65 10.10 -0.90
C GLU A 540 8.16 8.75 -0.35
N MET A 541 7.88 8.66 0.95
CA MET A 541 7.30 7.45 1.53
C MET A 541 5.98 7.06 0.85
N ASN A 542 5.22 8.02 0.34
CA ASN A 542 3.98 7.82 -0.41
C ASN A 542 3.06 6.75 0.22
N ILE A 543 2.74 6.91 1.51
CA ILE A 543 1.90 5.96 2.26
C ILE A 543 0.43 6.41 2.16
N PHE A 544 -0.47 5.44 1.99
CA PHE A 544 -1.92 5.68 1.99
C PHE A 544 -2.43 6.10 3.39
N ASN A 545 -3.60 6.76 3.43
CA ASN A 545 -4.23 7.22 4.67
C ASN A 545 -3.27 7.93 5.64
N SER A 546 -2.41 8.77 5.07
CA SER A 546 -1.40 9.51 5.84
C SER A 546 -1.99 10.73 6.52
N VAL A 547 -1.60 10.93 7.77
CA VAL A 547 -1.97 12.09 8.58
C VAL A 547 -0.70 12.70 9.18
N PHE A 548 -0.43 13.95 8.87
CA PHE A 548 0.61 14.73 9.53
C PHE A 548 0.04 15.41 10.76
N VAL A 549 0.66 15.19 11.91
CA VAL A 549 0.22 15.70 13.21
C VAL A 549 1.27 16.66 13.75
N ASP A 550 0.97 17.96 13.77
CA ASP A 550 1.86 18.99 14.28
C ASP A 550 1.54 19.33 15.73
N CYS A 551 2.43 18.92 16.62
CA CYS A 551 2.43 19.27 18.05
C CYS A 551 3.53 20.29 18.39
N THR A 552 3.98 21.11 17.41
CA THR A 552 5.01 22.14 17.59
C THR A 552 4.40 23.55 17.69
N ALA A 553 5.26 24.54 17.87
CA ALA A 553 4.95 25.96 17.71
C ALA A 553 5.82 26.61 16.59
N SER A 554 6.42 25.78 15.71
CA SER A 554 7.31 26.23 14.65
C SER A 554 6.54 26.80 13.47
N LYS A 555 7.03 27.95 12.98
CA LYS A 555 6.52 28.59 11.76
C LYS A 555 6.91 27.81 10.50
N GLU A 556 8.11 27.26 10.51
CA GLU A 556 8.65 26.46 9.40
C GLU A 556 7.81 25.18 9.20
N ILE A 557 7.44 24.50 10.29
CA ILE A 557 6.57 23.31 10.21
C ILE A 557 5.17 23.68 9.71
N ALA A 558 4.59 24.78 10.22
CA ALA A 558 3.28 25.24 9.77
C ALA A 558 3.26 25.60 8.27
N SER A 559 4.38 26.05 7.70
CA SER A 559 4.50 26.39 6.28
C SER A 559 4.45 25.17 5.36
N LEU A 560 4.67 23.95 5.87
CA LEU A 560 4.63 22.71 5.10
C LEU A 560 3.21 22.18 4.82
N TYR A 561 2.19 22.67 5.52
CA TYR A 561 0.83 22.12 5.45
C TYR A 561 0.24 22.14 4.04
N GLN A 562 0.47 23.21 3.28
CA GLN A 562 -0.01 23.31 1.90
C GLN A 562 0.54 22.16 1.05
N ASN A 563 1.83 21.88 1.17
CA ASN A 563 2.47 20.79 0.44
C ASN A 563 1.90 19.43 0.85
N PHE A 564 1.72 19.16 2.15
CA PHE A 564 1.13 17.90 2.60
C PHE A 564 -0.29 17.70 2.08
N LEU A 565 -1.14 18.73 2.14
CA LEU A 565 -2.51 18.67 1.63
C LEU A 565 -2.53 18.42 0.11
N GLU A 566 -1.61 19.01 -0.64
CA GLU A 566 -1.46 18.78 -2.09
C GLU A 566 -1.03 17.35 -2.43
N HIS A 567 -0.32 16.66 -1.52
CA HIS A 567 0.08 15.26 -1.65
C HIS A 567 -0.90 14.28 -0.98
N ASN A 568 -2.14 14.70 -0.76
CA ASN A 568 -3.23 13.91 -0.14
C ASN A 568 -2.90 13.39 1.27
N ILE A 569 -2.15 14.16 2.03
CA ILE A 569 -1.85 13.93 3.44
C ILE A 569 -2.74 14.87 4.26
N SER A 570 -3.59 14.30 5.12
CA SER A 570 -4.39 15.10 6.06
C SER A 570 -3.50 15.76 7.10
N VAL A 571 -3.87 16.95 7.57
CA VAL A 571 -3.10 17.71 8.56
C VAL A 571 -3.93 17.92 9.82
N ILE A 572 -3.34 17.60 10.96
CA ILE A 572 -3.85 17.93 12.29
C ILE A 572 -2.84 18.86 12.97
N ALA A 573 -3.29 20.03 13.41
CA ALA A 573 -2.42 21.04 13.99
C ALA A 573 -2.85 21.46 15.41
N ALA A 574 -1.99 21.22 16.38
CA ALA A 574 -2.03 21.95 17.63
C ALA A 574 -1.36 23.33 17.52
N ASN A 575 -0.59 23.54 16.48
CA ASN A 575 0.08 24.78 16.12
C ASN A 575 -0.93 25.80 15.56
N LYS A 576 -1.07 26.93 16.22
CA LYS A 576 -2.07 27.97 15.87
C LYS A 576 -1.67 28.83 14.67
N LEU A 577 -0.38 28.81 14.28
CA LEU A 577 0.16 29.80 13.34
C LEU A 577 -0.50 29.76 11.95
N ALA A 578 -0.81 28.58 11.45
CA ALA A 578 -1.46 28.44 10.14
C ALA A 578 -2.92 28.95 10.17
N ALA A 579 -3.66 28.64 11.22
CA ALA A 579 -5.08 29.02 11.36
C ALA A 579 -5.28 30.48 11.73
N SER A 580 -4.32 31.10 12.48
CA SER A 580 -4.38 32.51 12.90
C SER A 580 -3.52 33.46 12.06
N GLY A 581 -2.75 32.95 11.08
CA GLY A 581 -1.91 33.74 10.18
C GLY A 581 -2.73 34.55 9.17
N GLU A 582 -2.13 34.90 8.03
CA GLU A 582 -2.83 35.62 6.94
C GLU A 582 -4.08 34.87 6.47
N TYR A 583 -5.19 35.57 6.32
CA TYR A 583 -6.48 34.96 5.96
C TYR A 583 -6.41 34.21 4.63
N ASP A 584 -5.78 34.77 3.61
CA ASP A 584 -5.74 34.16 2.29
C ASP A 584 -4.96 32.83 2.30
N LYS A 585 -3.90 32.71 3.09
CA LYS A 585 -3.16 31.46 3.29
C LYS A 585 -4.01 30.41 4.02
N TYR A 586 -4.70 30.81 5.07
CA TYR A 586 -5.65 29.95 5.79
C TYR A 586 -6.76 29.46 4.85
N ALA A 587 -7.38 30.36 4.08
CA ALA A 587 -8.45 30.02 3.15
C ALA A 587 -7.98 29.05 2.06
N GLN A 588 -6.73 29.22 1.60
CA GLN A 588 -6.12 28.32 0.63
C GLN A 588 -5.91 26.91 1.20
N LEU A 589 -5.46 26.78 2.44
CA LEU A 589 -5.35 25.47 3.11
C LEU A 589 -6.70 24.76 3.17
N LYS A 590 -7.75 25.45 3.59
CA LYS A 590 -9.13 24.92 3.63
C LYS A 590 -9.61 24.49 2.23
N LYS A 591 -9.39 25.32 1.23
CA LYS A 591 -9.77 25.06 -0.16
C LYS A 591 -9.00 23.87 -0.74
N THR A 592 -7.69 23.77 -0.45
CA THR A 592 -6.86 22.65 -0.90
C THR A 592 -7.29 21.35 -0.25
N ALA A 593 -7.54 21.35 1.06
CA ALA A 593 -8.04 20.18 1.79
C ALA A 593 -9.37 19.67 1.19
N LEU A 594 -10.33 20.58 0.94
CA LEU A 594 -11.60 20.24 0.32
C LEU A 594 -11.43 19.65 -1.09
N ARG A 595 -10.65 20.32 -1.95
CA ARG A 595 -10.39 19.88 -3.33
C ARG A 595 -9.71 18.50 -3.39
N ARG A 596 -8.79 18.22 -2.47
CA ARG A 596 -8.05 16.97 -2.40
C ARG A 596 -8.79 15.86 -1.64
N GLY A 597 -9.91 16.16 -1.00
CA GLY A 597 -10.66 15.20 -0.19
C GLY A 597 -9.95 14.79 1.10
N VAL A 598 -8.97 15.57 1.55
CA VAL A 598 -8.25 15.39 2.82
C VAL A 598 -8.76 16.35 3.88
N LYS A 599 -8.32 16.19 5.12
CA LYS A 599 -8.79 17.01 6.24
C LYS A 599 -7.67 17.92 6.75
N PHE A 600 -8.04 19.17 7.07
CA PHE A 600 -7.24 20.09 7.86
C PHE A 600 -8.00 20.35 9.17
N ARG A 601 -7.50 19.79 10.29
CA ARG A 601 -8.13 19.83 11.62
C ARG A 601 -7.23 20.53 12.61
N PHE A 602 -7.79 21.41 13.43
CA PHE A 602 -7.05 22.22 14.40
C PHE A 602 -7.91 22.62 15.63
N GLU A 603 -8.75 21.68 16.10
CA GLU A 603 -9.65 21.89 17.25
C GLU A 603 -8.91 22.44 18.46
N THR A 604 -7.72 21.91 18.73
CA THR A 604 -6.92 22.26 19.89
C THR A 604 -6.30 23.67 19.86
N ASN A 605 -6.49 24.40 18.78
CA ASN A 605 -6.03 25.79 18.69
C ASN A 605 -6.83 26.72 19.58
N VAL A 606 -8.07 26.33 19.93
CA VAL A 606 -8.92 27.10 20.87
C VAL A 606 -9.52 26.14 21.90
N GLY A 607 -9.33 26.43 23.19
CA GLY A 607 -9.94 25.65 24.27
C GLY A 607 -9.37 24.27 24.54
N ALA A 608 -8.13 24.02 24.15
CA ALA A 608 -7.45 22.72 24.31
C ALA A 608 -8.25 21.53 23.71
N GLY A 609 -8.88 20.72 24.53
CA GLY A 609 -9.70 19.58 24.10
C GLY A 609 -11.20 19.85 24.01
N LEU A 610 -11.64 21.09 24.22
CA LEU A 610 -13.06 21.44 24.13
C LEU A 610 -13.55 21.42 22.67
N PRO A 611 -14.73 20.89 22.37
CA PRO A 611 -15.27 20.78 21.02
C PRO A 611 -15.90 22.11 20.56
N ILE A 612 -15.07 23.12 20.31
CA ILE A 612 -15.52 24.49 19.98
C ILE A 612 -15.59 24.68 18.48
N ILE A 613 -14.46 24.42 17.79
CA ILE A 613 -14.35 24.61 16.32
C ILE A 613 -15.24 23.61 15.59
N GLY A 614 -15.27 22.38 16.04
CA GLY A 614 -16.16 21.35 15.51
C GLY A 614 -17.62 21.76 15.61
N THR A 615 -18.05 22.22 16.79
CA THR A 615 -19.42 22.71 17.03
C THR A 615 -19.80 23.89 16.12
N ILE A 616 -18.92 24.88 15.98
CA ILE A 616 -19.13 26.02 15.07
C ILE A 616 -19.30 25.53 13.63
N ASN A 617 -18.46 24.61 13.18
CA ASN A 617 -18.56 24.04 11.83
C ASN A 617 -19.85 23.25 11.63
N ASP A 618 -20.29 22.45 12.60
CA ASP A 618 -21.54 21.67 12.52
C ASP A 618 -22.76 22.56 12.46
N LEU A 619 -22.80 23.63 13.27
CA LEU A 619 -23.87 24.63 13.20
C LEU A 619 -23.93 25.28 11.80
N ARG A 620 -22.82 25.77 11.29
CA ARG A 620 -22.74 26.38 9.95
C ARG A 620 -23.10 25.41 8.83
N ASN A 621 -22.56 24.21 8.87
CA ASN A 621 -22.82 23.19 7.85
C ASN A 621 -24.27 22.74 7.84
N SER A 622 -24.97 22.86 8.97
CA SER A 622 -26.42 22.62 9.09
C SER A 622 -27.27 23.84 8.74
N GLY A 623 -26.67 24.94 8.22
CA GLY A 623 -27.37 26.15 7.79
C GLY A 623 -27.65 27.17 8.87
N ASP A 624 -27.05 27.05 10.07
CA ASP A 624 -27.14 28.06 11.11
C ASP A 624 -26.12 29.18 10.88
N LYS A 625 -26.37 30.36 11.42
CA LYS A 625 -25.47 31.50 11.32
C LYS A 625 -25.00 31.92 12.70
N ILE A 626 -23.70 31.99 12.90
CA ILE A 626 -23.14 32.53 14.14
C ILE A 626 -23.26 34.06 14.10
N LEU A 627 -23.97 34.60 15.07
CA LEU A 627 -24.22 36.04 15.18
C LEU A 627 -23.21 36.72 16.10
N LYS A 628 -22.94 36.08 17.28
CA LYS A 628 -22.03 36.59 18.30
C LYS A 628 -21.28 35.47 18.97
N ILE A 629 -20.03 35.72 19.28
CA ILE A 629 -19.20 34.87 20.14
C ILE A 629 -18.67 35.71 21.28
N GLU A 630 -18.88 35.30 22.52
CA GLU A 630 -18.23 35.85 23.70
C GLU A 630 -17.45 34.75 24.38
N ALA A 631 -16.18 35.00 24.73
CA ALA A 631 -15.37 33.94 25.27
C ALA A 631 -14.30 34.43 26.24
N VAL A 632 -14.04 33.65 27.28
CA VAL A 632 -12.84 33.74 28.11
C VAL A 632 -11.89 32.62 27.68
N LEU A 633 -10.82 32.98 26.97
CA LEU A 633 -9.94 32.04 26.24
C LEU A 633 -8.52 31.96 26.84
N SER A 634 -8.22 32.73 27.89
CA SER A 634 -6.92 32.67 28.59
C SER A 634 -7.08 32.11 29.99
N GLY A 635 -6.52 30.92 30.20
CA GLY A 635 -6.46 30.33 31.54
C GLY A 635 -5.64 31.17 32.51
N THR A 636 -4.55 31.76 32.05
CA THR A 636 -3.67 32.65 32.82
C THR A 636 -4.44 33.88 33.31
N LEU A 637 -5.09 34.61 32.41
CA LEU A 637 -5.85 35.81 32.75
C LEU A 637 -7.04 35.48 33.63
N ASN A 638 -7.73 34.38 33.35
CA ASN A 638 -8.85 33.95 34.19
C ASN A 638 -8.37 33.62 35.63
N PHE A 639 -7.23 32.94 35.76
CA PHE A 639 -6.62 32.68 37.06
C PHE A 639 -6.28 33.98 37.80
N ILE A 640 -5.64 34.97 37.15
CA ILE A 640 -5.26 36.25 37.72
C ILE A 640 -6.53 36.97 38.27
N PHE A 641 -7.56 37.13 37.46
CA PHE A 641 -8.79 37.86 37.86
C PHE A 641 -9.71 37.07 38.81
N ASN A 642 -9.49 35.76 38.99
CA ASN A 642 -10.12 34.99 40.06
C ASN A 642 -9.39 35.09 41.39
N LYS A 643 -8.10 35.42 41.43
CA LYS A 643 -7.26 35.43 42.61
C LYS A 643 -7.05 36.82 43.20
N ILE A 644 -7.27 37.88 42.39
CA ILE A 644 -7.16 39.26 42.88
C ILE A 644 -8.19 39.52 43.97
N SER A 645 -7.76 40.07 45.12
CA SER A 645 -8.63 40.33 46.27
C SER A 645 -8.02 41.45 47.12
N ALA A 646 -8.73 41.92 48.16
CA ALA A 646 -8.23 42.89 49.09
C ALA A 646 -6.89 42.53 49.78
N THR A 647 -6.58 41.22 49.85
CA THR A 647 -5.37 40.69 50.47
C THR A 647 -4.33 40.21 49.47
N VAL A 648 -4.68 40.11 48.19
CA VAL A 648 -3.79 39.64 47.11
C VAL A 648 -3.84 40.65 45.97
N PRO A 649 -2.86 41.58 45.91
CA PRO A 649 -2.81 42.63 44.90
C PRO A 649 -2.54 42.02 43.48
N PHE A 650 -2.77 42.84 42.44
CA PHE A 650 -2.63 42.45 41.06
C PHE A 650 -1.22 41.88 40.74
N SER A 651 -0.19 42.58 41.17
CA SER A 651 1.21 42.17 40.95
C SER A 651 1.52 40.78 41.53
N GLU A 652 0.98 40.54 42.75
CA GLU A 652 1.15 39.25 43.43
C GLU A 652 0.36 38.15 42.74
N THR A 653 -0.83 38.41 42.18
CA THR A 653 -1.58 37.40 41.39
C THR A 653 -0.85 37.01 40.11
N VAL A 654 -0.22 37.97 39.44
CA VAL A 654 0.63 37.69 38.26
C VAL A 654 1.84 36.82 38.64
N ARG A 655 2.45 37.10 39.81
CA ARG A 655 3.58 36.29 40.32
C ARG A 655 3.15 34.86 40.63
N ARG A 656 2.03 34.69 41.33
CA ARG A 656 1.47 33.35 41.61
C ARG A 656 1.09 32.59 40.36
N ALA A 657 0.58 33.27 39.34
CA ALA A 657 0.31 32.62 38.05
C ALA A 657 1.55 32.03 37.41
N LYS A 658 2.69 32.75 37.51
CA LYS A 658 3.98 32.24 37.01
C LYS A 658 4.51 31.09 37.88
N GLU A 659 4.51 31.22 39.20
CA GLU A 659 4.99 30.17 40.11
C GLU A 659 4.21 28.87 40.02
N GLN A 660 2.91 28.96 39.77
CA GLN A 660 2.02 27.77 39.56
C GLN A 660 2.00 27.25 38.12
N GLY A 661 2.80 27.86 37.24
CA GLY A 661 2.91 27.39 35.86
C GLY A 661 1.71 27.72 34.95
N TYR A 662 0.88 28.67 35.33
CA TYR A 662 -0.21 29.19 34.52
C TYR A 662 0.23 30.24 33.50
N SER A 663 1.35 30.95 33.76
CA SER A 663 1.89 31.99 32.88
C SER A 663 3.13 31.52 32.15
N GLU A 664 3.34 32.09 30.96
CA GLU A 664 4.60 31.98 30.22
C GLU A 664 5.79 32.52 31.07
N PRO A 665 7.05 32.14 30.75
CA PRO A 665 8.22 32.65 31.45
C PRO A 665 8.28 34.18 31.49
N ASP A 666 7.82 34.85 30.43
CA ASP A 666 7.58 36.28 30.35
C ASP A 666 6.07 36.56 30.41
N PRO A 667 5.52 36.98 31.56
CA PRO A 667 4.07 37.18 31.72
C PRO A 667 3.50 38.30 30.85
N ARG A 668 4.33 39.15 30.25
CA ARG A 668 3.89 40.21 29.33
C ARG A 668 3.22 39.57 28.09
N ILE A 669 3.65 38.38 27.68
CA ILE A 669 3.04 37.63 26.56
C ILE A 669 1.56 37.35 26.84
N ASP A 670 1.26 36.86 28.06
CA ASP A 670 -0.12 36.61 28.49
C ASP A 670 -0.92 37.90 28.68
N LEU A 671 -0.31 38.88 29.34
CA LEU A 671 -0.97 40.18 29.65
C LEU A 671 -1.24 41.02 28.40
N SER A 672 -0.49 40.83 27.33
CA SER A 672 -0.74 41.49 26.04
C SER A 672 -2.01 40.99 25.30
N GLY A 673 -2.59 39.88 25.76
CA GLY A 673 -3.78 39.30 25.14
C GLY A 673 -3.53 38.73 23.74
N THR A 674 -2.29 38.63 23.27
CA THR A 674 -1.97 38.20 21.89
C THR A 674 -2.46 36.78 21.58
N ASP A 675 -2.37 35.83 22.52
CA ASP A 675 -2.91 34.49 22.34
C ASP A 675 -4.46 34.47 22.24
N VAL A 676 -5.11 35.37 23.03
CA VAL A 676 -6.57 35.52 22.97
C VAL A 676 -7.01 36.08 21.61
N VAL A 677 -6.27 37.09 21.09
CA VAL A 677 -6.52 37.61 19.72
C VAL A 677 -6.39 36.53 18.68
N ARG A 678 -5.34 35.72 18.70
CA ARG A 678 -5.17 34.58 17.75
C ARG A 678 -6.34 33.61 17.84
N LYS A 679 -6.78 33.28 19.06
CA LYS A 679 -7.92 32.37 19.25
C LYS A 679 -9.23 32.98 18.76
N LEU A 680 -9.48 34.27 18.99
CA LEU A 680 -10.65 34.97 18.49
C LEU A 680 -10.68 34.99 16.94
N VAL A 681 -9.54 35.30 16.31
CA VAL A 681 -9.41 35.28 14.85
C VAL A 681 -9.77 33.90 14.30
N ILE A 682 -9.30 32.81 14.92
CA ILE A 682 -9.63 31.45 14.51
C ILE A 682 -11.15 31.19 14.60
N LEU A 683 -11.75 31.55 15.74
CA LEU A 683 -13.21 31.39 15.94
C LEU A 683 -14.03 32.21 14.95
N ALA A 684 -13.63 33.46 14.71
CA ALA A 684 -14.31 34.34 13.76
C ALA A 684 -14.25 33.77 12.32
N ARG A 685 -13.09 33.26 11.90
CA ARG A 685 -12.92 32.63 10.59
C ARG A 685 -13.77 31.37 10.44
N GLU A 686 -13.77 30.50 11.44
CA GLU A 686 -14.61 29.30 11.44
C GLU A 686 -16.10 29.66 11.52
N ALA A 687 -16.45 30.77 12.15
CA ALA A 687 -17.82 31.34 12.12
C ALA A 687 -18.19 31.96 10.75
N GLY A 688 -17.23 32.11 9.81
CA GLY A 688 -17.47 32.58 8.45
C GLY A 688 -17.12 34.04 8.19
N TYR A 689 -16.47 34.70 9.13
CA TYR A 689 -16.06 36.09 9.01
C TYR A 689 -14.61 36.20 8.52
N ARG A 690 -14.34 37.18 7.65
CA ARG A 690 -12.97 37.47 7.23
C ARG A 690 -12.37 38.45 8.23
N VAL A 691 -11.44 37.96 9.04
CA VAL A 691 -10.81 38.73 10.12
C VAL A 691 -9.31 38.49 10.11
N GLU A 692 -8.53 39.56 10.18
CA GLU A 692 -7.08 39.53 10.43
C GLU A 692 -6.77 39.86 11.89
N GLN A 693 -5.57 39.53 12.38
CA GLN A 693 -5.19 39.88 13.74
C GLN A 693 -5.14 41.41 13.98
N ALA A 694 -4.90 42.20 12.92
CA ALA A 694 -4.88 43.64 12.96
C ALA A 694 -6.29 44.25 13.10
N ASP A 695 -7.34 43.55 12.68
CA ASP A 695 -8.73 44.01 12.75
C ASP A 695 -9.33 43.90 14.16
N VAL A 696 -8.65 43.17 15.06
CA VAL A 696 -9.12 42.98 16.44
C VAL A 696 -8.80 44.19 17.29
N GLU A 697 -9.81 44.90 17.80
CA GLU A 697 -9.63 45.98 18.74
C GLU A 697 -9.11 45.46 20.09
N LYS A 698 -7.96 46.00 20.53
CA LYS A 698 -7.31 45.61 21.77
C LYS A 698 -7.45 46.67 22.83
N HIS A 699 -8.27 46.42 23.80
CA HIS A 699 -8.37 47.26 24.96
C HIS A 699 -7.52 46.67 26.10
N LEU A 700 -6.24 47.09 26.12
CA LEU A 700 -5.30 46.60 27.11
C LEU A 700 -5.61 47.18 28.47
N PHE A 701 -5.65 46.32 29.48
CA PHE A 701 -5.87 46.70 30.88
C PHE A 701 -4.54 47.04 31.60
N VAL A 702 -3.40 46.67 31.02
CA VAL A 702 -2.06 47.10 31.44
C VAL A 702 -1.56 48.14 30.44
N PRO A 703 -1.15 49.35 30.89
CA PRO A 703 -0.66 50.39 29.97
C PRO A 703 0.56 49.99 29.18
N GLN A 704 0.65 50.43 27.91
CA GLN A 704 1.67 50.03 26.93
C GLN A 704 3.10 50.13 27.45
N LYS A 705 3.40 51.17 28.28
CA LYS A 705 4.74 51.40 28.88
C LYS A 705 5.27 50.23 29.72
N TYR A 706 4.41 49.31 30.21
CA TYR A 706 4.82 48.14 30.99
C TYR A 706 5.30 46.97 30.12
N PHE A 707 5.03 47.01 28.86
CA PHE A 707 5.49 46.00 27.92
C PHE A 707 6.89 46.29 27.35
N GLU A 708 7.43 47.46 27.64
CA GLU A 708 8.76 47.91 27.20
C GLU A 708 9.85 47.57 28.24
N GLY A 709 11.09 47.42 27.78
CA GLY A 709 12.26 47.11 28.63
C GLY A 709 12.43 45.62 28.92
N SER A 710 13.29 45.32 29.91
CA SER A 710 13.57 43.93 30.32
C SER A 710 12.45 43.34 31.20
N VAL A 711 12.43 41.99 31.33
CA VAL A 711 11.49 41.29 32.21
C VAL A 711 11.69 41.70 33.67
N GLU A 712 12.95 41.99 34.09
CA GLU A 712 13.28 42.42 35.41
C GLU A 712 12.71 43.84 35.71
N GLU A 713 12.77 44.72 34.73
CA GLU A 713 12.15 46.06 34.84
C GLU A 713 10.64 45.98 34.90
N PHE A 714 10.02 45.08 34.15
CA PHE A 714 8.60 44.83 34.25
C PHE A 714 8.21 44.41 35.67
N TRP A 715 8.90 43.44 36.27
CA TRP A 715 8.59 42.99 37.64
C TRP A 715 8.79 44.08 38.70
N LYS A 716 9.71 45.00 38.52
CA LYS A 716 9.94 46.13 39.43
C LYS A 716 8.79 47.15 39.34
N ARG A 717 8.28 47.39 38.15
CA ARG A 717 7.22 48.40 37.91
C ARG A 717 5.80 47.84 38.07
N LEU A 718 5.58 46.54 38.00
CA LEU A 718 4.26 45.95 38.08
C LEU A 718 3.46 46.32 39.33
N PRO A 719 4.07 46.45 40.57
CA PRO A 719 3.36 46.88 41.75
C PRO A 719 2.80 48.31 41.70
N ASP A 720 3.27 49.17 40.79
CA ASP A 720 2.72 50.51 40.60
C ASP A 720 1.25 50.47 40.15
N LEU A 721 0.78 49.35 39.60
CA LEU A 721 -0.61 49.12 39.15
C LEU A 721 -1.51 48.64 40.29
N ASP A 722 -0.98 48.21 41.42
CA ASP A 722 -1.76 47.56 42.48
C ASP A 722 -2.86 48.47 43.06
N THR A 723 -2.56 49.75 43.27
CA THR A 723 -3.51 50.73 43.81
C THR A 723 -4.69 50.97 42.85
N ASP A 724 -4.39 51.15 41.55
CA ASP A 724 -5.43 51.35 40.51
C ASP A 724 -6.33 50.12 40.37
N PHE A 725 -5.74 48.92 40.38
CA PHE A 725 -6.51 47.68 40.31
C PHE A 725 -7.36 47.43 41.56
N GLU A 726 -6.86 47.79 42.76
CA GLU A 726 -7.63 47.62 43.99
C GLU A 726 -8.81 48.59 44.06
N ASP A 727 -8.63 49.85 43.66
CA ASP A 727 -9.73 50.82 43.65
C ASP A 727 -10.81 50.43 42.67
N LYS A 728 -10.46 49.99 41.49
CA LYS A 728 -11.41 49.45 40.50
C LYS A 728 -12.07 48.15 40.98
N ARG A 729 -11.33 47.27 41.67
CA ARG A 729 -11.88 46.03 42.26
C ARG A 729 -12.96 46.32 43.28
N LYS A 730 -12.69 47.30 44.21
CA LYS A 730 -13.64 47.76 45.23
C LYS A 730 -14.91 48.34 44.61
N ALA A 731 -14.81 49.04 43.48
CA ALA A 731 -15.94 49.56 42.77
C ALA A 731 -16.83 48.44 42.22
N LEU A 732 -16.20 47.42 41.62
CA LEU A 732 -16.90 46.24 41.08
C LEU A 732 -17.57 45.41 42.18
N GLU A 733 -16.92 45.26 43.34
CA GLU A 733 -17.46 44.53 44.49
C GLU A 733 -18.75 45.18 45.03
N LYS A 734 -18.81 46.51 45.02
CA LYS A 734 -20.03 47.25 45.40
C LYS A 734 -21.20 47.03 44.43
N GLU A 735 -20.91 46.75 43.17
CA GLU A 735 -21.86 46.49 42.11
C GLU A 735 -22.16 44.99 41.90
N ASP A 736 -21.59 44.10 42.72
CA ASP A 736 -21.63 42.64 42.60
C ASP A 736 -21.16 42.16 41.20
N LYS A 737 -20.07 42.76 40.69
CA LYS A 737 -19.45 42.42 39.38
C LYS A 737 -18.09 41.84 39.57
N ARG A 738 -17.63 41.06 38.54
CA ARG A 738 -16.30 40.47 38.50
C ARG A 738 -15.61 40.76 37.18
N TRP A 739 -14.29 40.87 37.18
CA TRP A 739 -13.52 40.99 35.94
C TRP A 739 -13.40 39.68 35.20
N ARG A 740 -13.57 39.80 33.88
CA ARG A 740 -13.19 38.76 32.93
C ARG A 740 -12.54 39.41 31.71
N PHE A 741 -11.46 38.79 31.22
CA PHE A 741 -10.87 39.19 29.95
C PHE A 741 -11.61 38.48 28.83
N VAL A 742 -12.43 39.22 28.13
CA VAL A 742 -13.41 38.69 27.18
C VAL A 742 -12.99 39.00 25.76
N ALA A 743 -12.99 37.95 24.90
CA ALA A 743 -12.92 38.05 23.47
C ALA A 743 -14.33 38.09 22.91
N THR A 744 -14.64 39.08 22.08
CA THR A 744 -15.97 39.26 21.48
C THR A 744 -15.88 39.33 19.98
N LEU A 745 -16.73 38.55 19.29
CA LEU A 745 -17.13 38.73 17.90
C LEU A 745 -18.60 39.10 17.93
N ASP A 746 -19.00 40.23 17.33
CA ASP A 746 -20.40 40.64 17.17
C ASP A 746 -20.59 41.19 15.76
N GLY A 747 -21.23 40.42 14.91
CA GLY A 747 -21.21 40.64 13.48
C GLY A 747 -19.77 40.74 12.95
N ASN A 748 -19.39 41.85 12.34
CA ASN A 748 -18.03 42.10 11.83
C ASN A 748 -17.08 42.75 12.84
N HIS A 749 -17.59 43.08 14.04
CA HIS A 749 -16.77 43.73 15.09
C HIS A 749 -16.08 42.65 15.94
N THR A 750 -14.79 42.84 16.17
CA THR A 750 -13.96 41.94 17.00
C THR A 750 -13.19 42.75 18.02
N SER A 751 -13.27 42.34 19.27
CA SER A 751 -12.54 43.01 20.36
C SER A 751 -12.05 42.03 21.43
N VAL A 752 -11.00 42.44 22.13
CA VAL A 752 -10.55 41.80 23.36
C VAL A 752 -10.39 42.87 24.45
N GLU A 753 -11.03 42.66 25.56
CA GLU A 753 -11.08 43.65 26.62
C GLU A 753 -11.35 43.04 28.01
N LEU A 754 -10.97 43.77 29.05
CA LEU A 754 -11.29 43.44 30.44
C LEU A 754 -12.69 43.98 30.77
N LYS A 755 -13.70 43.11 30.87
CA LYS A 755 -15.10 43.47 31.14
C LYS A 755 -15.46 43.24 32.60
N ALA A 756 -16.31 44.15 33.11
CA ALA A 756 -17.04 43.98 34.36
C ALA A 756 -18.28 43.12 34.10
N ILE A 757 -18.29 41.93 34.62
CA ILE A 757 -19.34 40.91 34.41
C ILE A 757 -20.26 40.87 35.62
N ASP A 758 -21.57 41.05 35.40
CA ASP A 758 -22.59 40.98 36.45
C ASP A 758 -22.97 39.56 36.83
N ARG A 759 -23.68 39.39 37.96
CA ARG A 759 -24.01 38.10 38.57
C ARG A 759 -24.86 37.16 37.65
N ASN A 760 -25.65 37.70 36.76
CA ASN A 760 -26.54 36.94 35.90
C ASN A 760 -25.83 36.41 34.64
N HIS A 761 -24.66 36.93 34.35
CA HIS A 761 -23.92 36.53 33.18
C HIS A 761 -23.20 35.17 33.40
N PRO A 762 -23.21 34.23 32.42
CA PRO A 762 -22.59 32.90 32.53
C PRO A 762 -21.11 32.94 32.94
N PHE A 763 -20.38 34.02 32.64
CA PHE A 763 -18.96 34.15 32.95
C PHE A 763 -18.66 34.52 34.40
N TYR A 764 -19.67 34.98 35.19
CA TYR A 764 -19.47 35.42 36.54
C TYR A 764 -18.84 34.36 37.44
N ASN A 765 -19.35 33.12 37.36
CA ASN A 765 -18.91 32.00 38.18
C ASN A 765 -17.80 31.14 37.53
N LEU A 766 -17.11 31.65 36.51
CA LEU A 766 -16.02 30.92 35.86
C LEU A 766 -14.80 30.84 36.83
N GLU A 767 -14.55 29.65 37.34
CA GLU A 767 -13.49 29.39 38.34
C GLU A 767 -12.16 28.95 37.71
N GLY A 768 -11.06 29.12 38.46
CA GLY A 768 -9.75 28.62 38.15
C GLY A 768 -9.17 29.15 36.83
N SER A 769 -8.64 28.26 36.00
CA SER A 769 -8.07 28.55 34.68
C SER A 769 -8.94 28.05 33.53
N ASN A 770 -10.22 27.81 33.78
CA ASN A 770 -11.16 27.31 32.79
C ASN A 770 -11.42 28.32 31.68
N ASN A 771 -11.72 27.79 30.49
CA ASN A 771 -12.22 28.56 29.37
C ASN A 771 -13.74 28.39 29.26
N ILE A 772 -14.38 29.41 28.73
CA ILE A 772 -15.82 29.41 28.47
C ILE A 772 -16.10 30.14 27.15
N VAL A 773 -16.97 29.60 26.33
CA VAL A 773 -17.39 30.16 25.05
C VAL A 773 -18.91 30.18 25.02
N LEU A 774 -19.48 31.33 24.72
CA LEU A 774 -20.90 31.55 24.53
C LEU A 774 -21.14 31.83 23.05
N LEU A 775 -21.92 30.99 22.40
CA LEU A 775 -22.28 31.06 20.98
C LEU A 775 -23.72 31.50 20.83
N THR A 776 -23.95 32.71 20.31
CA THR A 776 -25.27 33.19 19.91
C THR A 776 -25.41 32.99 18.41
N THR A 777 -26.41 32.21 18.00
CA THR A 777 -26.69 31.92 16.60
C THR A 777 -28.11 32.34 16.21
N GLU A 778 -28.49 32.20 14.95
CA GLU A 778 -29.89 32.44 14.55
C GLU A 778 -30.86 31.49 15.25
N ARG A 779 -30.44 30.20 15.47
CA ARG A 779 -31.27 29.19 16.16
C ARG A 779 -31.23 29.34 17.67
N TYR A 780 -30.05 29.67 18.22
CA TYR A 780 -29.81 29.82 19.67
C TYR A 780 -29.61 31.27 20.04
N LYS A 781 -30.65 32.11 19.75
CA LYS A 781 -30.59 33.56 19.98
C LYS A 781 -31.03 33.93 21.41
N GLU A 782 -32.11 33.35 21.85
CA GLU A 782 -32.66 33.59 23.20
C GLU A 782 -31.90 32.82 24.27
N TYR A 783 -31.47 31.62 23.95
CA TYR A 783 -30.70 30.73 24.82
C TYR A 783 -29.37 30.35 24.12
N PRO A 784 -28.36 31.23 24.25
CA PRO A 784 -27.05 30.96 23.62
C PRO A 784 -26.42 29.65 24.10
N MET A 785 -25.71 28.96 23.20
CA MET A 785 -25.02 27.71 23.53
C MET A 785 -23.78 28.01 24.33
N LEU A 786 -23.56 27.27 25.42
CA LEU A 786 -22.41 27.43 26.33
C LEU A 786 -21.50 26.21 26.27
N ILE A 787 -20.18 26.44 26.06
CA ILE A 787 -19.15 25.41 26.14
C ILE A 787 -18.13 25.85 27.19
N GLN A 788 -17.94 25.03 28.24
CA GLN A 788 -17.06 25.35 29.36
C GLN A 788 -16.20 24.14 29.76
N GLY A 789 -14.95 24.38 30.13
CA GLY A 789 -14.06 23.37 30.69
C GLY A 789 -12.61 23.80 30.71
N TYR A 790 -11.72 22.82 30.86
CA TYR A 790 -10.27 23.09 30.88
C TYR A 790 -9.79 23.65 29.55
N GLY A 791 -9.26 24.87 29.55
CA GLY A 791 -8.77 25.56 28.35
C GLY A 791 -7.29 25.33 28.07
N ALA A 792 -6.58 24.58 28.94
CA ALA A 792 -5.16 24.28 28.84
C ALA A 792 -4.84 22.96 29.53
N GLY A 793 -3.67 22.42 29.26
CA GLY A 793 -3.16 21.19 29.86
C GLY A 793 -2.68 20.18 28.81
N ALA A 794 -1.49 19.64 29.01
CA ALA A 794 -0.86 18.74 28.06
C ALA A 794 -1.71 17.51 27.68
N SER A 795 -2.28 16.88 28.69
CA SER A 795 -3.12 15.68 28.48
C SER A 795 -4.45 16.00 27.78
N VAL A 796 -5.06 17.14 28.11
CA VAL A 796 -6.31 17.59 27.50
C VAL A 796 -6.09 18.01 26.06
N THR A 797 -5.02 18.76 25.78
CA THR A 797 -4.66 19.13 24.40
C THR A 797 -4.31 17.90 23.57
N ALA A 798 -3.53 16.95 24.12
CA ALA A 798 -3.22 15.70 23.45
C ALA A 798 -4.49 14.88 23.14
N ALA A 799 -5.47 14.87 24.06
CA ALA A 799 -6.77 14.22 23.83
C ALA A 799 -7.58 14.90 22.71
N GLY A 800 -7.52 16.25 22.61
CA GLY A 800 -8.13 16.99 21.51
C GLY A 800 -7.48 16.68 20.15
N VAL A 801 -6.14 16.58 20.10
CA VAL A 801 -5.42 16.11 18.90
C VAL A 801 -5.83 14.68 18.55
N PHE A 802 -5.93 13.81 19.55
CA PHE A 802 -6.39 12.45 19.39
C PHE A 802 -7.83 12.38 18.84
N ALA A 803 -8.74 13.20 19.34
CA ALA A 803 -10.10 13.33 18.82
C ALA A 803 -10.13 13.76 17.34
N ASN A 804 -9.23 14.67 16.94
CA ASN A 804 -9.07 15.02 15.52
C ASN A 804 -8.58 13.84 14.68
N ILE A 805 -7.69 12.97 15.20
CA ILE A 805 -7.28 11.74 14.53
C ILE A 805 -8.50 10.81 14.34
N MET A 806 -9.30 10.65 15.38
CA MET A 806 -10.51 9.82 15.32
C MET A 806 -11.54 10.39 14.32
N SER A 807 -11.70 11.71 14.25
CA SER A 807 -12.60 12.33 13.25
C SER A 807 -12.15 12.11 11.80
N ILE A 808 -10.84 11.97 11.53
CA ILE A 808 -10.32 11.58 10.20
C ILE A 808 -10.63 10.10 9.93
N ALA A 809 -10.59 9.26 10.93
CA ALA A 809 -11.00 7.87 10.82
C ALA A 809 -12.51 7.68 10.57
N ASN A 810 -13.33 8.73 10.69
CA ASN A 810 -14.80 8.69 10.68
C ASN A 810 -15.36 7.76 11.77
N ILE A 811 -14.83 7.88 13.00
CA ILE A 811 -15.26 7.16 14.20
C ILE A 811 -15.70 8.17 15.23
#